data_22965299a2fda3bdfbd62dcc7e2c05e6
#
_entry.id   22965299a2fda3bdfbd62dcc7e2c05e6
#
_cell.length_a   1.000
_cell.length_b   1.000
_cell.length_c   1.000
_cell.angle_alpha   90.00
_cell.angle_beta   90.00
_cell.angle_gamma   90.00
#
_symmetry.space_group_name_H-M   'P 1'
#
loop_
_entity.id
_entity.type
_entity.pdbx_description
1 polymer ?
#
loop_
_entity_poly.entity_id
_entity_poly.type
_entity_poly.pdbx_seq_one_letter_code
_entity_poly.pdbx_strand_id
1 'polypeptide(L)'
;MWRRIVLTIAVVAVGLGSEARDKKMDAFIGKLMSKMTLSEKIGQLNLQPGGDVSTGGAMDTELSGLIARGELGAVLNTVGRDKIRAMQQIAVEKTRLGIPLLVGLDVIHGYQTIFPIPLAQSCSWNPAAIEQGARIAAEEATSDGIDWTYSPMVDIALDARWGRIAEGNGEDPYLGGLIAQALVRGYQGDFSSVHNLMACLKHYALYGAVEAGRDYNTVDMSHLRMFNQYFPPYKAAVEAGVGSVMTSFNLVDGQHATANRWLLDDVLRRSWGFGGFIVTDYSSIAEMTSHGFGDLKHNTELAMKAGTDMDMCARGYVQHLEALVKEGKISKKMVDDACRRVLEAKYMVGLFDDPYRHCNMSDAEQAQHLFTAAHRQVARDFTAETFVLLKNEGQLLPLRKDATIALIGPNGDTTDGLLGTWCVSRPKSDAYPTLRQAMEQAVEGRGKVLFAQGCNIAPYGRMRQAGASWYIPEVDSEKAHREAMEAAAKADVIVCAMGEGADYSGESHSRVTLDLPETQMTLLRDLATLGKPIVLLNFAGRPTVMTWEKAHIPAIMNVWFGGTEMGPALCDVLFGDKSPSGHLTVSLPQHVGQEPLYYNHLNTGRPTADYDPKFRNYSSNYFEVTNGPAWPFGFGLSYTPFRYGDLQVEQQGRTVKATVSLTNTGEREGTEVVQCYIRDIACRYSRPVKELKGFERVTLRKGETKQVTITLDEASLSYYDMQGHLFFEPGEFDIMVGGNSQDVQTKRISVE
;
A
#
# COMPACT_ATOMS: atom_id res chain seq x y z
N MET A 1 37.85 -15.97 -1.11
CA MET A 1 38.55 -14.92 -1.87
C MET A 1 37.87 -14.55 -3.20
N TRP A 2 37.36 -15.50 -3.97
CA TRP A 2 36.73 -15.25 -5.28
C TRP A 2 35.38 -14.49 -5.23
N ARG A 3 34.55 -14.72 -4.21
CA ARG A 3 33.25 -14.01 -4.08
C ARG A 3 33.36 -12.49 -3.79
N ARG A 4 34.44 -12.05 -3.12
CA ARG A 4 34.64 -10.61 -2.85
C ARG A 4 35.15 -9.84 -4.05
N ILE A 5 35.91 -10.50 -4.95
CA ILE A 5 36.44 -9.86 -6.17
C ILE A 5 35.32 -9.64 -7.20
N VAL A 6 34.36 -10.59 -7.31
CA VAL A 6 33.20 -10.46 -8.23
C VAL A 6 32.26 -9.33 -7.78
N LEU A 7 32.02 -9.17 -6.47
CA LEU A 7 31.17 -8.10 -5.96
C LEU A 7 31.79 -6.69 -6.18
N THR A 8 33.11 -6.58 -6.02
CA THR A 8 33.82 -5.30 -6.20
C THR A 8 33.86 -4.87 -7.66
N ILE A 9 33.97 -5.81 -8.60
CA ILE A 9 33.94 -5.52 -10.06
C ILE A 9 32.55 -5.13 -10.52
N ALA A 10 31.48 -5.75 -10.00
CA ALA A 10 30.09 -5.40 -10.33
C ALA A 10 29.74 -3.97 -9.84
N VAL A 11 30.16 -3.59 -8.62
CA VAL A 11 29.91 -2.25 -8.07
C VAL A 11 30.66 -1.18 -8.86
N VAL A 12 31.91 -1.44 -9.28
CA VAL A 12 32.69 -0.50 -10.10
C VAL A 12 32.11 -0.37 -11.51
N ALA A 13 31.62 -1.46 -12.12
CA ALA A 13 31.02 -1.42 -13.46
C ALA A 13 29.66 -0.66 -13.46
N VAL A 14 28.83 -0.82 -12.42
CA VAL A 14 27.58 -0.08 -12.26
C VAL A 14 27.85 1.42 -12.03
N GLY A 15 28.82 1.76 -11.19
CA GLY A 15 29.19 3.16 -10.92
C GLY A 15 29.71 3.90 -12.16
N LEU A 16 30.53 3.25 -12.98
CA LEU A 16 31.06 3.85 -14.23
C LEU A 16 29.98 4.00 -15.31
N GLY A 17 29.00 3.08 -15.35
CA GLY A 17 27.85 3.16 -16.26
C GLY A 17 26.90 4.30 -15.92
N SER A 18 26.60 4.51 -14.64
CA SER A 18 25.74 5.61 -14.17
C SER A 18 26.38 6.98 -14.40
N GLU A 19 27.65 7.16 -14.07
CA GLU A 19 28.37 8.42 -14.29
C GLU A 19 28.49 8.81 -15.78
N ALA A 20 28.62 7.83 -16.67
CA ALA A 20 28.64 8.07 -18.10
C ALA A 20 27.26 8.42 -18.67
N ARG A 21 26.19 7.81 -18.13
CA ARG A 21 24.80 8.13 -18.47
C ARG A 21 24.46 9.55 -18.01
N ASP A 22 24.81 9.91 -16.79
CA ASP A 22 24.58 11.25 -16.23
C ASP A 22 25.22 12.36 -17.08
N LYS A 23 26.45 12.20 -17.51
CA LYS A 23 27.14 13.20 -18.39
C LYS A 23 26.45 13.35 -19.75
N LYS A 24 25.97 12.25 -20.36
CA LYS A 24 25.22 12.30 -21.63
C LYS A 24 23.86 12.97 -21.44
N MET A 25 23.15 12.63 -20.41
CA MET A 25 21.87 13.23 -20.02
C MET A 25 22.04 14.73 -19.82
N ASP A 26 23.00 15.16 -18.99
CA ASP A 26 23.29 16.58 -18.73
C ASP A 26 23.58 17.37 -19.99
N ALA A 27 24.40 16.83 -20.88
CA ALA A 27 24.74 17.48 -22.15
C ALA A 27 23.51 17.60 -23.08
N PHE A 28 22.68 16.54 -23.17
CA PHE A 28 21.48 16.52 -23.98
C PHE A 28 20.45 17.53 -23.45
N ILE A 29 20.11 17.44 -22.15
CA ILE A 29 19.10 18.29 -21.49
C ILE A 29 19.56 19.76 -21.54
N GLY A 30 20.83 20.04 -21.25
CA GLY A 30 21.37 21.40 -21.36
C GLY A 30 21.21 22.00 -22.75
N LYS A 31 21.51 21.22 -23.81
CA LYS A 31 21.32 21.62 -25.20
C LYS A 31 19.85 21.83 -25.57
N LEU A 32 18.94 20.99 -25.08
CA LEU A 32 17.50 21.13 -25.29
C LEU A 32 16.99 22.40 -24.61
N MET A 33 17.28 22.58 -23.32
CA MET A 33 16.82 23.73 -22.52
C MET A 33 17.33 25.08 -23.06
N SER A 34 18.50 25.11 -23.66
CA SER A 34 19.04 26.34 -24.29
C SER A 34 18.21 26.83 -25.49
N LYS A 35 17.40 25.98 -26.09
CA LYS A 35 16.49 26.29 -27.19
C LYS A 35 15.07 26.61 -26.75
N MET A 36 14.71 26.29 -25.50
CA MET A 36 13.36 26.45 -24.96
C MET A 36 13.08 27.90 -24.57
N THR A 37 11.91 28.38 -24.92
CA THR A 37 11.32 29.61 -24.38
C THR A 37 10.88 29.39 -22.92
N LEU A 38 10.61 30.48 -22.20
CA LEU A 38 10.05 30.40 -20.85
C LEU A 38 8.70 29.68 -20.85
N SER A 39 7.82 29.97 -21.81
CA SER A 39 6.51 29.35 -21.95
C SER A 39 6.61 27.84 -22.19
N GLU A 40 7.54 27.39 -23.06
CA GLU A 40 7.76 25.96 -23.30
C GLU A 40 8.31 25.23 -22.07
N LYS A 41 9.14 25.90 -21.24
CA LYS A 41 9.61 25.34 -19.96
C LYS A 41 8.46 25.20 -18.96
N ILE A 42 7.62 26.22 -18.85
CA ILE A 42 6.40 26.19 -18.01
C ILE A 42 5.44 25.09 -18.48
N GLY A 43 5.29 24.91 -19.79
CA GLY A 43 4.47 23.83 -20.35
C GLY A 43 4.91 22.44 -19.88
N GLN A 44 6.21 22.18 -19.71
CA GLN A 44 6.70 20.91 -19.19
C GLN A 44 6.31 20.65 -17.72
N LEU A 45 5.92 21.68 -16.98
CA LEU A 45 5.50 21.60 -15.57
C LEU A 45 4.01 21.42 -15.39
N ASN A 46 3.26 21.23 -16.48
CA ASN A 46 1.80 21.09 -16.48
C ASN A 46 1.41 19.64 -16.75
N LEU A 47 0.59 19.08 -15.86
CA LEU A 47 0.03 17.75 -15.93
C LEU A 47 -1.49 17.86 -15.95
N GLN A 48 -2.16 17.31 -16.99
CA GLN A 48 -3.63 17.39 -17.15
C GLN A 48 -4.23 16.01 -17.42
N PRO A 49 -5.52 15.79 -17.06
CA PRO A 49 -6.18 14.51 -17.28
C PRO A 49 -6.46 14.25 -18.75
N GLY A 50 -6.28 13.01 -19.18
CA GLY A 50 -6.56 12.56 -20.54
C GLY A 50 -8.00 12.15 -20.82
N GLY A 51 -8.84 12.11 -19.80
CA GLY A 51 -10.30 12.00 -19.92
C GLY A 51 -10.90 10.59 -19.90
N ASP A 52 -10.13 9.54 -19.66
CA ASP A 52 -10.65 8.16 -19.66
C ASP A 52 -11.05 7.65 -18.29
N VAL A 53 -10.31 8.04 -17.26
CA VAL A 53 -10.56 7.64 -15.87
C VAL A 53 -10.71 8.90 -15.05
N SER A 54 -11.82 9.06 -14.35
CA SER A 54 -12.06 10.20 -13.46
C SER A 54 -11.70 9.78 -12.04
N THR A 55 -10.58 10.26 -11.54
CA THR A 55 -10.23 10.21 -10.10
C THR A 55 -10.40 11.56 -9.41
N GLY A 56 -10.94 12.56 -10.11
CA GLY A 56 -11.17 13.92 -9.62
C GLY A 56 -12.01 14.73 -10.61
N GLY A 57 -12.25 16.02 -10.33
CA GLY A 57 -13.17 16.90 -11.06
C GLY A 57 -12.94 17.02 -12.57
N ALA A 58 -13.49 18.05 -13.18
CA ALA A 58 -13.74 18.22 -14.60
C ALA A 58 -12.57 17.90 -15.56
N MET A 59 -12.90 17.21 -16.65
CA MET A 59 -12.01 16.89 -17.76
C MET A 59 -11.68 18.13 -18.59
N ASP A 60 -10.41 18.28 -19.05
CA ASP A 60 -10.03 19.31 -20.02
C ASP A 60 -10.40 18.86 -21.44
N THR A 61 -11.38 19.53 -22.08
CA THR A 61 -11.84 19.23 -23.44
C THR A 61 -10.89 19.73 -24.53
N GLU A 62 -9.84 20.51 -24.16
CA GLU A 62 -8.87 21.11 -25.11
C GLU A 62 -7.50 20.43 -25.10
N LEU A 63 -7.39 19.21 -24.61
CA LEU A 63 -6.11 18.50 -24.40
C LEU A 63 -5.20 18.52 -25.64
N SER A 64 -5.74 18.18 -26.82
CA SER A 64 -4.97 18.18 -28.07
C SER A 64 -4.41 19.57 -28.43
N GLY A 65 -5.17 20.62 -28.09
CA GLY A 65 -4.72 22.02 -28.28
C GLY A 65 -3.59 22.39 -27.34
N LEU A 66 -3.65 22.01 -26.06
CA LEU A 66 -2.57 22.22 -25.08
C LEU A 66 -1.28 21.50 -25.53
N ILE A 67 -1.38 20.26 -25.98
CA ILE A 67 -0.24 19.50 -26.49
C ILE A 67 0.37 20.21 -27.69
N ALA A 68 -0.43 20.59 -28.69
CA ALA A 68 0.07 21.22 -29.92
C ALA A 68 0.74 22.58 -29.67
N ARG A 69 0.33 23.32 -28.64
CA ARG A 69 0.96 24.59 -28.24
C ARG A 69 2.22 24.40 -27.38
N GLY A 70 2.54 23.14 -26.98
CA GLY A 70 3.65 22.84 -26.07
C GLY A 70 3.40 23.28 -24.62
N GLU A 71 2.14 23.41 -24.23
CA GLU A 71 1.67 23.82 -22.89
C GLU A 71 1.41 22.64 -21.97
N LEU A 72 1.80 21.42 -22.35
CA LEU A 72 1.59 20.20 -21.61
C LEU A 72 2.85 19.34 -21.57
N GLY A 73 3.31 18.98 -20.38
CA GLY A 73 4.48 18.13 -20.15
C GLY A 73 4.12 16.67 -19.88
N ALA A 74 2.96 16.45 -19.28
CA ALA A 74 2.51 15.12 -18.89
C ALA A 74 0.98 14.98 -18.96
N VAL A 75 0.50 13.74 -19.09
CA VAL A 75 -0.94 13.39 -19.12
C VAL A 75 -1.19 12.31 -18.06
N LEU A 76 -2.28 12.43 -17.33
CA LEU A 76 -2.74 11.40 -16.41
C LEU A 76 -4.09 10.79 -16.84
N ASN A 77 -4.34 9.58 -16.34
CA ASN A 77 -5.64 8.88 -16.48
C ASN A 77 -6.07 8.69 -17.93
N THR A 78 -5.12 8.32 -18.79
CA THR A 78 -5.39 7.83 -20.15
C THR A 78 -4.91 6.40 -20.25
N VAL A 79 -5.78 5.52 -20.77
CA VAL A 79 -5.49 4.11 -21.02
C VAL A 79 -5.66 3.79 -22.50
N GLY A 80 -4.92 2.77 -22.97
CA GLY A 80 -4.95 2.31 -24.34
C GLY A 80 -3.88 2.94 -25.22
N ARG A 81 -2.96 2.09 -25.68
CA ARG A 81 -1.75 2.48 -26.42
C ARG A 81 -2.04 3.31 -27.67
N ASP A 82 -3.11 3.03 -28.43
CA ASP A 82 -3.41 3.76 -29.68
C ASP A 82 -3.77 5.22 -29.40
N LYS A 83 -4.50 5.47 -28.33
CA LYS A 83 -4.86 6.82 -27.88
C LYS A 83 -3.63 7.57 -27.35
N ILE A 84 -2.82 6.89 -26.57
CA ILE A 84 -1.55 7.44 -26.06
C ILE A 84 -0.61 7.75 -27.22
N ARG A 85 -0.51 6.84 -28.21
CA ARG A 85 0.28 7.06 -29.42
C ARG A 85 -0.19 8.30 -30.18
N ALA A 86 -1.51 8.49 -30.35
CA ALA A 86 -2.05 9.68 -31.03
C ALA A 86 -1.66 10.99 -30.30
N MET A 87 -1.66 11.02 -28.98
CA MET A 87 -1.22 12.18 -28.20
C MET A 87 0.31 12.40 -28.33
N GLN A 88 1.11 11.35 -28.27
CA GLN A 88 2.56 11.44 -28.51
C GLN A 88 2.88 11.96 -29.92
N GLN A 89 2.13 11.55 -30.95
CA GLN A 89 2.30 12.10 -32.31
C GLN A 89 2.09 13.61 -32.35
N ILE A 90 1.09 14.15 -31.66
CA ILE A 90 0.91 15.61 -31.56
C ILE A 90 2.11 16.25 -30.87
N ALA A 91 2.55 15.72 -29.73
CA ALA A 91 3.66 16.26 -28.98
C ALA A 91 4.97 16.28 -29.79
N VAL A 92 5.29 15.18 -30.46
CA VAL A 92 6.56 15.00 -31.18
C VAL A 92 6.55 15.65 -32.56
N GLU A 93 5.44 15.55 -33.33
CA GLU A 93 5.41 15.93 -34.73
C GLU A 93 4.80 17.32 -34.96
N LYS A 94 3.98 17.84 -34.02
CA LYS A 94 3.28 19.13 -34.20
C LYS A 94 3.84 20.26 -33.34
N THR A 95 4.74 19.97 -32.38
CA THR A 95 5.39 21.01 -31.58
C THR A 95 6.77 21.39 -32.13
N ARG A 96 7.24 22.58 -31.81
CA ARG A 96 8.53 23.11 -32.30
C ARG A 96 9.75 22.29 -31.88
N LEU A 97 9.73 21.71 -30.69
CA LEU A 97 10.85 20.99 -30.09
C LEU A 97 10.69 19.48 -30.08
N GLY A 98 9.50 18.98 -30.37
CA GLY A 98 9.23 17.54 -30.38
C GLY A 98 9.45 16.84 -29.05
N ILE A 99 9.16 17.50 -27.92
CA ILE A 99 9.34 16.93 -26.59
C ILE A 99 8.18 15.98 -26.29
N PRO A 100 8.45 14.69 -26.03
CA PRO A 100 7.40 13.71 -25.74
C PRO A 100 6.68 14.00 -24.42
N LEU A 101 5.42 13.53 -24.30
CA LEU A 101 4.64 13.54 -23.07
C LEU A 101 5.13 12.43 -22.13
N LEU A 102 4.99 12.65 -20.82
CA LEU A 102 5.08 11.62 -19.81
C LEU A 102 3.66 11.18 -19.45
N VAL A 103 3.34 9.88 -19.60
CA VAL A 103 1.99 9.36 -19.39
C VAL A 103 1.89 8.64 -18.05
N GLY A 104 1.08 9.18 -17.15
CA GLY A 104 0.90 8.69 -15.79
C GLY A 104 -0.46 8.02 -15.55
N LEU A 105 -0.46 6.99 -14.68
CA LEU A 105 -1.67 6.30 -14.23
C LEU A 105 -1.50 5.77 -12.81
N ASP A 106 -2.60 5.62 -12.07
CA ASP A 106 -2.62 4.96 -10.77
C ASP A 106 -2.56 3.43 -10.92
N VAL A 107 -1.37 2.88 -11.14
CA VAL A 107 -1.09 1.44 -11.13
C VAL A 107 -0.68 1.05 -9.72
N ILE A 108 -1.66 0.96 -8.81
CA ILE A 108 -1.41 0.84 -7.36
C ILE A 108 -1.13 -0.61 -6.96
N HIS A 109 -1.92 -1.57 -7.44
CA HIS A 109 -1.74 -2.99 -7.13
C HIS A 109 -2.03 -3.91 -8.33
N GLY A 110 -1.59 -3.51 -9.51
CA GLY A 110 -1.76 -4.25 -10.76
C GLY A 110 -2.30 -3.37 -11.88
N TYR A 111 -2.32 -3.90 -13.09
CA TYR A 111 -2.86 -3.24 -14.27
C TYR A 111 -4.01 -4.05 -14.86
N GLN A 112 -3.76 -5.15 -15.57
CA GLN A 112 -4.78 -6.13 -15.97
C GLN A 112 -4.79 -7.32 -15.01
N THR A 113 -3.66 -7.82 -14.60
CA THR A 113 -3.54 -8.73 -13.46
C THR A 113 -3.61 -7.91 -12.19
N ILE A 114 -4.76 -7.92 -11.52
CA ILE A 114 -4.94 -7.21 -10.26
C ILE A 114 -4.49 -8.11 -9.12
N PHE A 115 -3.50 -7.63 -8.37
CA PHE A 115 -3.00 -8.23 -7.13
C PHE A 115 -3.86 -7.82 -5.93
N PRO A 116 -3.67 -8.42 -4.74
CA PRO A 116 -4.33 -7.94 -3.53
C PRO A 116 -4.09 -6.44 -3.29
N ILE A 117 -5.01 -5.77 -2.60
CA ILE A 117 -4.79 -4.38 -2.17
C ILE A 117 -3.48 -4.26 -1.37
N PRO A 118 -2.78 -3.11 -1.36
CA PRO A 118 -1.48 -2.97 -0.70
C PRO A 118 -1.47 -3.38 0.77
N LEU A 119 -2.53 -3.08 1.53
CA LEU A 119 -2.67 -3.54 2.92
C LEU A 119 -2.68 -5.07 3.02
N ALA A 120 -3.33 -5.77 2.10
CA ALA A 120 -3.29 -7.23 2.04
C ALA A 120 -1.90 -7.74 1.64
N GLN A 121 -1.27 -7.13 0.63
CA GLN A 121 0.09 -7.49 0.20
C GLN A 121 1.08 -7.43 1.36
N SER A 122 0.99 -6.39 2.20
CA SER A 122 1.85 -6.24 3.38
C SER A 122 1.73 -7.43 4.34
N CYS A 123 0.51 -8.01 4.50
CA CYS A 123 0.25 -9.16 5.37
C CYS A 123 0.94 -10.46 4.91
N SER A 124 1.48 -10.51 3.71
CA SER A 124 2.34 -11.61 3.27
C SER A 124 3.70 -11.62 3.96
N TRP A 125 4.17 -10.48 4.47
CA TRP A 125 5.54 -10.29 4.97
C TRP A 125 6.60 -10.76 3.97
N ASN A 126 6.32 -10.64 2.67
CA ASN A 126 7.15 -11.13 1.57
C ASN A 126 7.50 -10.01 0.58
N PRO A 127 8.49 -9.14 0.92
CA PRO A 127 8.90 -8.05 0.03
C PRO A 127 9.32 -8.53 -1.38
N ALA A 128 9.83 -9.76 -1.51
CA ALA A 128 10.21 -10.31 -2.81
C ALA A 128 9.00 -10.60 -3.70
N ALA A 129 7.90 -11.12 -3.14
CA ALA A 129 6.66 -11.33 -3.89
C ALA A 129 5.99 -10.00 -4.25
N ILE A 130 6.07 -8.99 -3.36
CA ILE A 130 5.59 -7.62 -3.63
C ILE A 130 6.39 -7.00 -4.78
N GLU A 131 7.72 -7.12 -4.79
CA GLU A 131 8.59 -6.66 -5.88
C GLU A 131 8.24 -7.34 -7.21
N GLN A 132 7.96 -8.65 -7.19
CA GLN A 132 7.54 -9.41 -8.37
C GLN A 132 6.17 -8.94 -8.88
N GLY A 133 5.19 -8.72 -7.99
CA GLY A 133 3.87 -8.16 -8.35
C GLY A 133 3.99 -6.79 -9.01
N ALA A 134 4.81 -5.89 -8.45
CA ALA A 134 5.09 -4.57 -9.02
C ALA A 134 5.79 -4.68 -10.38
N ARG A 135 6.67 -5.67 -10.59
CA ARG A 135 7.32 -5.94 -11.88
C ARG A 135 6.31 -6.34 -12.95
N ILE A 136 5.37 -7.24 -12.62
CA ILE A 136 4.29 -7.64 -13.53
C ILE A 136 3.39 -6.45 -13.86
N ALA A 137 3.02 -5.67 -12.86
CA ALA A 137 2.23 -4.45 -13.05
C ALA A 137 2.92 -3.44 -13.99
N ALA A 138 4.24 -3.29 -13.86
CA ALA A 138 5.04 -2.46 -14.74
C ALA A 138 5.09 -3.00 -16.17
N GLU A 139 5.28 -4.31 -16.35
CA GLU A 139 5.27 -4.96 -17.66
C GLU A 139 3.94 -4.76 -18.39
N GLU A 140 2.84 -4.99 -17.68
CA GLU A 140 1.50 -4.82 -18.25
C GLU A 140 1.21 -3.34 -18.59
N ALA A 141 1.47 -2.41 -17.67
CA ALA A 141 1.20 -0.99 -17.86
C ALA A 141 2.02 -0.38 -19.01
N THR A 142 3.31 -0.68 -19.07
CA THR A 142 4.18 -0.18 -20.15
C THR A 142 3.84 -0.76 -21.50
N SER A 143 3.32 -1.99 -21.57
CA SER A 143 2.85 -2.59 -22.83
C SER A 143 1.58 -1.93 -23.36
N ASP A 144 0.89 -1.11 -22.55
CA ASP A 144 -0.31 -0.34 -22.94
C ASP A 144 -0.07 1.20 -22.96
N GLY A 145 1.20 1.64 -22.89
CA GLY A 145 1.57 3.03 -23.12
C GLY A 145 1.86 3.87 -21.89
N ILE A 146 1.85 3.29 -20.68
CA ILE A 146 2.08 4.01 -19.44
C ILE A 146 3.57 4.13 -19.16
N ASP A 147 4.05 5.33 -18.82
CA ASP A 147 5.44 5.63 -18.52
C ASP A 147 5.71 5.76 -17.01
N TRP A 148 4.68 6.12 -16.24
CA TRP A 148 4.76 6.61 -14.88
C TRP A 148 3.57 6.14 -14.05
N THR A 149 3.83 5.64 -12.83
CA THR A 149 2.76 5.28 -11.90
C THR A 149 2.78 6.15 -10.66
N TYR A 150 1.58 6.44 -10.08
CA TYR A 150 1.43 7.15 -8.81
C TYR A 150 1.46 6.15 -7.64
N SER A 151 2.50 5.33 -7.61
CA SER A 151 2.80 4.29 -6.61
C SER A 151 4.32 4.25 -6.38
N PRO A 152 4.83 3.91 -5.16
CA PRO A 152 4.11 3.41 -4.00
C PRO A 152 3.43 4.48 -3.14
N MET A 153 2.28 4.14 -2.56
CA MET A 153 1.71 4.85 -1.43
C MET A 153 2.29 4.26 -0.14
N VAL A 154 2.92 5.10 0.69
CA VAL A 154 3.67 4.64 1.87
C VAL A 154 3.25 5.34 3.17
N ASP A 155 2.11 6.00 3.16
CA ASP A 155 1.56 6.65 4.33
C ASP A 155 1.33 5.64 5.45
N ILE A 156 1.99 5.85 6.60
CA ILE A 156 1.68 5.10 7.81
C ILE A 156 0.30 5.55 8.30
N ALA A 157 -0.62 4.59 8.44
CA ALA A 157 -1.98 4.84 8.91
C ALA A 157 -2.22 4.11 10.24
N LEU A 158 -2.53 4.88 11.29
CA LEU A 158 -2.75 4.37 12.65
C LEU A 158 -4.23 4.41 13.04
N ASP A 159 -5.08 5.00 12.19
CA ASP A 159 -6.52 5.13 12.42
C ASP A 159 -7.27 4.40 11.30
N ALA A 160 -7.88 3.29 11.64
CA ALA A 160 -8.62 2.44 10.70
C ALA A 160 -9.87 3.12 10.09
N ARG A 161 -10.30 4.26 10.65
CA ARG A 161 -11.40 5.05 10.09
C ARG A 161 -11.04 5.71 8.77
N TRP A 162 -9.75 5.94 8.49
CA TRP A 162 -9.27 6.49 7.22
C TRP A 162 -9.40 5.46 6.09
N GLY A 163 -10.12 5.85 5.01
CA GLY A 163 -10.40 4.93 3.90
C GLY A 163 -9.17 4.51 3.11
N ARG A 164 -8.20 5.41 2.97
CA ARG A 164 -6.98 5.17 2.21
C ARG A 164 -5.97 4.24 2.92
N ILE A 165 -6.24 3.80 4.14
CA ILE A 165 -5.45 2.74 4.78
C ILE A 165 -5.33 1.49 3.89
N ALA A 166 -6.33 1.23 3.03
CA ALA A 166 -6.32 0.15 2.05
C ALA A 166 -5.16 0.22 1.04
N GLU A 167 -4.66 1.44 0.78
CA GLU A 167 -3.60 1.71 -0.19
C GLU A 167 -2.19 1.62 0.42
N GLY A 168 -2.09 1.63 1.76
CA GLY A 168 -0.85 1.64 2.52
C GLY A 168 -0.35 0.25 2.92
N ASN A 169 0.76 0.22 3.65
CA ASN A 169 1.49 -0.99 4.02
C ASN A 169 1.39 -1.31 5.53
N GLY A 170 0.35 -0.81 6.19
CA GLY A 170 0.11 -1.03 7.62
C GLY A 170 0.67 0.06 8.54
N GLU A 171 0.83 -0.30 9.83
CA GLU A 171 1.15 0.64 10.91
C GLU A 171 2.64 0.73 11.24
N ASP A 172 3.47 -0.20 10.71
CA ASP A 172 4.87 -0.31 11.08
C ASP A 172 5.83 0.40 10.12
N PRO A 173 6.67 1.33 10.60
CA PRO A 173 7.59 2.09 9.74
C PRO A 173 8.75 1.26 9.16
N TYR A 174 9.23 0.20 9.84
CA TYR A 174 10.31 -0.64 9.34
C TYR A 174 9.83 -1.54 8.20
N LEU A 175 8.74 -2.28 8.41
CA LEU A 175 8.14 -3.12 7.39
C LEU A 175 7.67 -2.28 6.20
N GLY A 176 7.01 -1.13 6.46
CA GLY A 176 6.59 -0.17 5.42
C GLY A 176 7.77 0.32 4.58
N GLY A 177 8.92 0.54 5.20
CA GLY A 177 10.16 0.92 4.50
C GLY A 177 10.68 -0.17 3.56
N LEU A 178 10.70 -1.43 4.01
CA LEU A 178 11.12 -2.57 3.17
C LEU A 178 10.18 -2.79 1.99
N ILE A 179 8.87 -2.64 2.21
CA ILE A 179 7.86 -2.74 1.14
C ILE A 179 7.99 -1.59 0.15
N ALA A 180 8.19 -0.36 0.64
CA ALA A 180 8.42 0.80 -0.22
C ALA A 180 9.61 0.59 -1.18
N GLN A 181 10.73 0.08 -0.66
CA GLN A 181 11.89 -0.27 -1.47
C GLN A 181 11.58 -1.36 -2.50
N ALA A 182 10.86 -2.41 -2.10
CA ALA A 182 10.46 -3.51 -2.99
C ALA A 182 9.58 -3.00 -4.15
N LEU A 183 8.59 -2.17 -3.86
CA LEU A 183 7.71 -1.56 -4.88
C LEU A 183 8.49 -0.68 -5.86
N VAL A 184 9.38 0.20 -5.36
CA VAL A 184 10.21 1.05 -6.22
C VAL A 184 11.09 0.20 -7.14
N ARG A 185 11.79 -0.81 -6.62
CA ARG A 185 12.61 -1.72 -7.43
C ARG A 185 11.76 -2.54 -8.42
N GLY A 186 10.61 -2.99 -7.98
CA GLY A 186 9.66 -3.72 -8.81
C GLY A 186 9.21 -2.91 -10.02
N TYR A 187 8.71 -1.69 -9.83
CA TYR A 187 8.26 -0.82 -10.91
C TYR A 187 9.42 -0.35 -11.80
N GLN A 188 10.46 0.23 -11.22
CA GLN A 188 11.47 0.97 -11.97
C GLN A 188 12.60 0.09 -12.53
N GLY A 189 13.00 -0.96 -11.80
CA GLY A 189 14.27 -1.61 -12.09
C GLY A 189 15.42 -0.59 -12.15
N ASP A 190 16.24 -0.70 -13.17
CA ASP A 190 17.36 0.22 -13.48
C ASP A 190 17.10 1.08 -14.75
N PHE A 191 15.87 1.12 -15.22
CA PHE A 191 15.44 1.76 -16.49
C PHE A 191 16.13 1.21 -17.76
N SER A 192 16.78 0.05 -17.71
CA SER A 192 17.37 -0.58 -18.90
C SER A 192 16.36 -1.34 -19.77
N SER A 193 15.24 -1.75 -19.19
CA SER A 193 14.15 -2.46 -19.89
C SER A 193 13.08 -1.50 -20.41
N VAL A 194 12.45 -1.88 -21.53
CA VAL A 194 11.22 -1.21 -22.03
C VAL A 194 10.05 -1.38 -21.08
N HIS A 195 10.09 -2.37 -20.20
CA HIS A 195 9.05 -2.63 -19.20
C HIS A 195 9.34 -2.00 -17.83
N ASN A 196 10.22 -1.01 -17.76
CA ASN A 196 10.45 -0.23 -16.54
C ASN A 196 9.47 0.94 -16.47
N LEU A 197 8.71 1.01 -15.38
CA LEU A 197 7.68 2.01 -15.11
C LEU A 197 8.18 2.95 -14.01
N MET A 198 8.28 4.25 -14.27
CA MET A 198 8.74 5.18 -13.24
C MET A 198 7.76 5.22 -12.07
N ALA A 199 8.28 5.12 -10.85
CA ALA A 199 7.50 5.19 -9.62
C ALA A 199 7.33 6.62 -9.12
N CYS A 200 6.22 6.88 -8.41
CA CYS A 200 5.94 8.12 -7.70
C CYS A 200 5.58 7.81 -6.25
N LEU A 201 6.47 8.16 -5.34
CA LEU A 201 6.24 8.07 -3.90
C LEU A 201 5.12 9.01 -3.46
N LYS A 202 4.10 8.49 -2.77
CA LYS A 202 2.98 9.31 -2.27
C LYS A 202 2.50 8.87 -0.89
N HIS A 203 1.82 9.75 -0.15
CA HIS A 203 1.65 11.20 -0.36
C HIS A 203 2.57 11.95 0.61
N TYR A 204 3.53 12.68 0.09
CA TYR A 204 4.56 13.32 0.92
C TYR A 204 4.10 14.68 1.46
N ALA A 205 3.75 14.77 2.79
CA ALA A 205 3.92 13.70 3.76
C ALA A 205 2.82 13.70 4.81
N LEU A 206 2.79 12.63 5.60
CA LEU A 206 1.96 12.50 6.81
C LEU A 206 0.46 12.31 6.57
N TYR A 207 0.03 12.05 5.35
CA TYR A 207 -1.39 12.00 5.01
C TYR A 207 -2.15 10.90 5.76
N GLY A 208 -1.50 9.79 6.13
CA GLY A 208 -2.09 8.74 6.96
C GLY A 208 -2.35 9.13 8.43
N ALA A 209 -1.94 10.34 8.84
CA ALA A 209 -2.12 10.85 10.20
C ALA A 209 -3.26 11.88 10.32
N VAL A 210 -4.14 11.97 9.32
CA VAL A 210 -5.26 12.93 9.33
C VAL A 210 -6.15 12.76 10.56
N GLU A 211 -6.53 13.88 11.18
CA GLU A 211 -7.33 13.88 12.40
C GLU A 211 -8.65 13.14 12.23
N ALA A 212 -8.95 12.27 13.20
CA ALA A 212 -10.15 11.43 13.28
C ALA A 212 -10.31 10.47 12.08
N GLY A 213 -9.22 10.11 11.38
CA GLY A 213 -9.27 9.26 10.18
C GLY A 213 -10.14 9.86 9.06
N ARG A 214 -10.38 11.15 9.08
CA ARG A 214 -11.22 11.82 8.08
C ARG A 214 -10.36 12.31 6.92
N ASP A 215 -10.61 11.76 5.75
CA ASP A 215 -9.85 12.10 4.55
C ASP A 215 -9.83 13.59 4.26
N TYR A 216 -8.71 14.11 3.73
CA TYR A 216 -8.42 15.54 3.48
C TYR A 216 -8.37 16.42 4.73
N ASN A 217 -8.39 15.86 5.95
CA ASN A 217 -8.31 16.62 7.18
C ASN A 217 -6.86 17.04 7.47
N THR A 218 -6.69 17.86 8.48
CA THR A 218 -5.39 18.39 8.89
C THR A 218 -4.57 17.36 9.67
N VAL A 219 -3.27 17.63 9.79
CA VAL A 219 -2.30 16.88 10.56
C VAL A 219 -1.50 17.82 11.44
N ASP A 220 -1.31 17.45 12.71
CA ASP A 220 -0.43 18.13 13.64
C ASP A 220 0.34 17.11 14.50
N MET A 221 1.67 17.19 14.48
CA MET A 221 2.53 16.35 15.31
C MET A 221 3.94 16.91 15.45
N SER A 222 4.69 16.41 16.45
CA SER A 222 6.09 16.80 16.64
C SER A 222 7.01 16.25 15.55
N HIS A 223 8.09 16.97 15.22
CA HIS A 223 9.14 16.49 14.32
C HIS A 223 9.75 15.16 14.80
N LEU A 224 9.89 14.96 16.13
CA LEU A 224 10.34 13.70 16.67
C LEU A 224 9.49 12.51 16.20
N ARG A 225 8.15 12.68 16.22
CA ARG A 225 7.21 11.66 15.75
C ARG A 225 7.28 11.49 14.23
N MET A 226 7.43 12.59 13.47
CA MET A 226 7.61 12.53 12.02
C MET A 226 8.79 11.64 11.64
N PHE A 227 10.00 11.93 12.19
CA PHE A 227 11.23 11.23 11.84
C PHE A 227 11.27 9.77 12.29
N ASN A 228 10.65 9.43 13.42
CA ASN A 228 10.71 8.06 13.94
C ASN A 228 9.53 7.17 13.50
N GLN A 229 8.37 7.71 13.17
CA GLN A 229 7.18 6.93 12.89
C GLN A 229 6.65 7.06 11.46
N TYR A 230 6.66 8.28 10.89
CA TYR A 230 6.01 8.51 9.59
C TYR A 230 6.98 8.64 8.42
N PHE A 231 8.15 9.22 8.63
CA PHE A 231 9.13 9.45 7.56
C PHE A 231 9.93 8.22 7.11
N PRO A 232 10.15 7.17 7.92
CA PRO A 232 11.02 6.07 7.49
C PRO A 232 10.62 5.41 6.16
N PRO A 233 9.34 5.12 5.83
CA PRO A 233 8.99 4.54 4.55
C PRO A 233 9.25 5.49 3.35
N TYR A 234 9.05 6.80 3.52
CA TYR A 234 9.39 7.77 2.47
C TYR A 234 10.88 7.83 2.22
N LYS A 235 11.68 7.87 3.30
CA LYS A 235 13.15 7.88 3.20
C LYS A 235 13.65 6.60 2.53
N ALA A 236 13.09 5.45 2.87
CA ALA A 236 13.44 4.16 2.27
C ALA A 236 13.14 4.12 0.75
N ALA A 237 12.03 4.72 0.29
CA ALA A 237 11.72 4.84 -1.13
C ALA A 237 12.70 5.77 -1.86
N VAL A 238 13.11 6.89 -1.22
CA VAL A 238 14.13 7.79 -1.77
C VAL A 238 15.47 7.06 -1.89
N GLU A 239 15.89 6.31 -0.87
CA GLU A 239 17.11 5.49 -0.89
C GLU A 239 17.07 4.38 -1.95
N ALA A 240 15.87 3.88 -2.30
CA ALA A 240 15.67 2.95 -3.41
C ALA A 240 15.72 3.63 -4.78
N GLY A 241 15.84 4.96 -4.84
CA GLY A 241 16.01 5.71 -6.09
C GLY A 241 14.72 6.06 -6.80
N VAL A 242 13.60 6.28 -6.08
CA VAL A 242 12.31 6.66 -6.67
C VAL A 242 12.45 7.89 -7.57
N GLY A 243 11.83 7.86 -8.78
CA GLY A 243 11.97 8.89 -9.80
C GLY A 243 11.18 10.16 -9.54
N SER A 244 10.09 10.08 -8.79
CA SER A 244 9.23 11.23 -8.48
C SER A 244 8.58 11.11 -7.11
N VAL A 245 8.11 12.25 -6.57
CA VAL A 245 7.40 12.34 -5.29
C VAL A 245 6.16 13.20 -5.48
N MET A 246 5.03 12.74 -4.96
CA MET A 246 3.77 13.49 -4.95
C MET A 246 3.53 14.08 -3.56
N THR A 247 3.24 15.39 -3.51
CA THR A 247 2.91 16.08 -2.25
C THR A 247 1.51 15.68 -1.77
N SER A 248 1.29 15.73 -0.46
CA SER A 248 -0.01 15.43 0.14
C SER A 248 -0.95 16.66 0.19
N PHE A 249 -2.24 16.42 0.47
CA PHE A 249 -3.28 17.46 0.59
C PHE A 249 -3.27 18.20 1.93
N ASN A 250 -2.72 17.60 2.98
CA ASN A 250 -2.81 18.10 4.34
C ASN A 250 -1.81 19.23 4.64
N LEU A 251 -2.04 19.89 5.75
CA LEU A 251 -1.08 20.79 6.36
C LEU A 251 -0.01 20.00 7.12
N VAL A 252 1.20 20.56 7.17
CA VAL A 252 2.32 20.12 8.03
C VAL A 252 2.86 21.38 8.71
N ASP A 253 2.85 21.42 10.04
CA ASP A 253 3.23 22.61 10.84
C ASP A 253 2.49 23.88 10.39
N GLY A 254 1.19 23.78 10.07
CA GLY A 254 0.38 24.90 9.62
C GLY A 254 0.65 25.37 8.20
N GLN A 255 1.54 24.72 7.44
CA GLN A 255 1.81 25.00 6.04
C GLN A 255 1.30 23.87 5.16
N HIS A 256 0.73 24.20 4.01
CA HIS A 256 0.29 23.17 3.05
C HIS A 256 1.49 22.37 2.54
N ALA A 257 1.42 21.04 2.52
CA ALA A 257 2.55 20.19 2.14
C ALA A 257 3.16 20.59 0.77
N THR A 258 2.33 20.92 -0.22
CA THR A 258 2.73 21.42 -1.55
C THR A 258 3.55 22.72 -1.50
N ALA A 259 3.42 23.53 -0.43
CA ALA A 259 4.09 24.81 -0.27
C ALA A 259 5.03 24.86 0.95
N ASN A 260 5.32 23.72 1.55
CA ASN A 260 6.17 23.63 2.74
C ASN A 260 7.65 23.44 2.33
N ARG A 261 8.40 24.52 2.33
CA ARG A 261 9.81 24.49 1.94
C ARG A 261 10.66 23.60 2.84
N TRP A 262 10.43 23.59 4.16
CA TRP A 262 11.16 22.73 5.07
C TRP A 262 10.99 21.27 4.66
N LEU A 263 9.76 20.85 4.38
CA LEU A 263 9.45 19.50 3.97
C LEU A 263 10.09 19.12 2.63
N LEU A 264 9.92 19.97 1.59
CA LEU A 264 10.31 19.67 0.21
C LEU A 264 11.79 19.91 -0.10
N ASP A 265 12.39 20.97 0.47
CA ASP A 265 13.79 21.33 0.20
C ASP A 265 14.72 20.83 1.32
N ASP A 266 14.48 21.21 2.58
CA ASP A 266 15.44 20.92 3.65
C ASP A 266 15.44 19.41 4.01
N VAL A 267 14.28 18.76 4.13
CA VAL A 267 14.21 17.33 4.44
C VAL A 267 14.41 16.47 3.19
N LEU A 268 13.50 16.58 2.21
CA LEU A 268 13.46 15.66 1.06
C LEU A 268 14.71 15.79 0.17
N ARG A 269 15.06 17.03 -0.27
CA ARG A 269 16.15 17.22 -1.20
C ARG A 269 17.51 17.26 -0.52
N ARG A 270 17.67 18.09 0.52
CA ARG A 270 19.00 18.31 1.13
C ARG A 270 19.38 17.20 2.07
N SER A 271 18.49 16.80 3.00
CA SER A 271 18.82 15.80 4.00
C SER A 271 18.81 14.39 3.41
N TRP A 272 17.82 14.03 2.60
CA TRP A 272 17.70 12.69 2.01
C TRP A 272 18.30 12.56 0.60
N GLY A 273 18.69 13.65 -0.04
CA GLY A 273 19.36 13.63 -1.34
C GLY A 273 18.44 13.32 -2.53
N PHE A 274 17.13 13.59 -2.43
CA PHE A 274 16.20 13.33 -3.53
C PHE A 274 16.50 14.17 -4.76
N GLY A 275 16.83 13.52 -5.87
CA GLY A 275 17.19 14.15 -7.14
C GLY A 275 16.08 14.25 -8.18
N GLY A 276 14.97 13.50 -8.02
CA GLY A 276 13.85 13.48 -8.96
C GLY A 276 12.97 14.72 -8.93
N PHE A 277 11.84 14.71 -9.63
CA PHE A 277 10.89 15.82 -9.63
C PHE A 277 9.75 15.62 -8.60
N ILE A 278 9.20 16.75 -8.12
CA ILE A 278 8.08 16.79 -7.18
C ILE A 278 6.85 17.24 -7.93
N VAL A 279 5.80 16.42 -7.92
CA VAL A 279 4.48 16.74 -8.47
C VAL A 279 3.50 17.01 -7.33
N THR A 280 2.52 17.89 -7.55
CA THR A 280 1.41 18.03 -6.60
C THR A 280 0.47 16.84 -6.64
N ASP A 281 -0.34 16.65 -5.61
CA ASP A 281 -1.58 15.90 -5.75
C ASP A 281 -2.61 16.70 -6.56
N TYR A 282 -3.76 16.07 -6.88
CA TYR A 282 -4.77 16.58 -7.79
C TYR A 282 -5.32 17.94 -7.36
N SER A 283 -5.15 18.96 -8.18
CA SER A 283 -5.58 20.35 -7.93
C SER A 283 -5.03 21.00 -6.65
N SER A 284 -4.04 20.43 -6.01
CA SER A 284 -3.55 20.80 -4.68
C SER A 284 -3.15 22.29 -4.55
N ILE A 285 -2.55 22.90 -5.60
CA ILE A 285 -2.24 24.35 -5.59
C ILE A 285 -3.53 25.20 -5.50
N ALA A 286 -4.60 24.81 -6.20
CA ALA A 286 -5.88 25.54 -6.14
C ALA A 286 -6.57 25.37 -4.79
N GLU A 287 -6.47 24.16 -4.19
CA GLU A 287 -7.08 23.86 -2.89
C GLU A 287 -6.48 24.64 -1.72
N MET A 288 -5.24 25.13 -1.84
CA MET A 288 -4.63 26.03 -0.88
C MET A 288 -5.49 27.31 -0.62
N THR A 289 -6.34 27.71 -1.59
CA THR A 289 -7.30 28.79 -1.42
C THR A 289 -8.31 28.49 -0.30
N SER A 290 -8.81 27.26 -0.23
CA SER A 290 -9.72 26.83 0.82
C SER A 290 -9.05 26.72 2.18
N HIS A 291 -7.75 26.50 2.22
CA HIS A 291 -6.93 26.55 3.44
C HIS A 291 -6.63 28.00 3.90
N GLY A 292 -6.99 29.01 3.12
CA GLY A 292 -6.80 30.41 3.48
C GLY A 292 -5.44 31.02 3.10
N PHE A 293 -4.66 30.38 2.22
CA PHE A 293 -3.35 30.90 1.81
C PHE A 293 -3.43 32.04 0.79
N GLY A 294 -4.49 32.12 -0.02
CA GLY A 294 -4.69 33.20 -0.99
C GLY A 294 -5.34 32.74 -2.30
N ASP A 295 -5.20 33.57 -3.34
CA ASP A 295 -5.67 33.23 -4.68
C ASP A 295 -4.71 32.26 -5.40
N LEU A 296 -5.13 31.72 -6.53
CA LEU A 296 -4.34 30.77 -7.32
C LEU A 296 -2.96 31.32 -7.71
N LYS A 297 -2.85 32.62 -8.00
CA LYS A 297 -1.56 33.24 -8.35
C LYS A 297 -0.59 33.25 -7.17
N HIS A 298 -1.08 33.59 -5.98
CA HIS A 298 -0.29 33.59 -4.76
C HIS A 298 0.11 32.16 -4.37
N ASN A 299 -0.82 31.22 -4.45
CA ASN A 299 -0.56 29.80 -4.17
C ASN A 299 0.48 29.21 -5.14
N THR A 300 0.44 29.60 -6.44
CA THR A 300 1.43 29.26 -7.45
C THR A 300 2.84 29.75 -7.05
N GLU A 301 2.93 30.99 -6.54
CA GLU A 301 4.19 31.57 -6.04
C GLU A 301 4.73 30.76 -4.86
N LEU A 302 3.89 30.40 -3.89
CA LEU A 302 4.27 29.63 -2.70
C LEU A 302 4.78 28.23 -3.09
N ALA A 303 4.04 27.49 -3.92
CA ALA A 303 4.39 26.15 -4.36
C ALA A 303 5.74 26.11 -5.11
N MET A 304 5.94 27.02 -6.08
CA MET A 304 7.21 27.12 -6.81
C MET A 304 8.39 27.48 -5.90
N LYS A 305 8.19 28.38 -4.93
CA LYS A 305 9.23 28.75 -3.94
C LYS A 305 9.58 27.63 -2.99
N ALA A 306 8.62 26.77 -2.67
CA ALA A 306 8.83 25.61 -1.82
C ALA A 306 9.61 24.48 -2.54
N GLY A 307 9.63 24.47 -3.87
CA GLY A 307 10.35 23.47 -4.67
C GLY A 307 9.46 22.44 -5.34
N THR A 308 8.16 22.67 -5.43
CA THR A 308 7.22 21.85 -6.23
C THR A 308 7.48 22.08 -7.71
N ASP A 309 7.75 21.00 -8.46
CA ASP A 309 8.17 21.09 -9.85
C ASP A 309 7.02 21.04 -10.85
N MET A 310 5.99 20.19 -10.61
CA MET A 310 4.92 19.94 -11.56
C MET A 310 3.55 20.15 -10.91
N ASP A 311 2.67 20.85 -11.60
CA ASP A 311 1.30 21.18 -11.21
C ASP A 311 0.32 20.20 -11.83
N MET A 312 -0.29 19.36 -10.98
CA MET A 312 -1.34 18.44 -11.39
C MET A 312 -2.70 19.13 -11.35
N CYS A 313 -3.26 19.42 -12.51
CA CYS A 313 -4.63 19.86 -12.76
C CYS A 313 -5.04 21.27 -12.29
N ALA A 314 -4.32 21.94 -11.39
CA ALA A 314 -4.68 23.27 -10.92
C ALA A 314 -4.48 24.36 -11.99
N ARG A 315 -3.59 24.15 -12.97
CA ARG A 315 -3.23 25.10 -14.04
C ARG A 315 -2.61 26.42 -13.51
N GLY A 316 -2.21 26.45 -12.24
CA GLY A 316 -1.59 27.63 -11.62
C GLY A 316 -0.30 28.00 -12.32
N TYR A 317 0.53 27.03 -12.68
CA TYR A 317 1.82 27.25 -13.33
C TYR A 317 1.66 27.86 -14.74
N VAL A 318 0.84 27.29 -15.59
CA VAL A 318 0.64 27.81 -16.95
C VAL A 318 -0.07 29.15 -16.99
N GLN A 319 -0.91 29.45 -16.00
CA GLN A 319 -1.65 30.73 -15.94
C GLN A 319 -0.82 31.87 -15.33
N HIS A 320 0.07 31.60 -14.40
CA HIS A 320 0.65 32.64 -13.54
C HIS A 320 2.18 32.72 -13.51
N LEU A 321 2.93 31.62 -13.76
CA LEU A 321 4.40 31.64 -13.62
C LEU A 321 5.10 32.66 -14.51
N GLU A 322 4.65 32.84 -15.75
CA GLU A 322 5.26 33.82 -16.65
C GLU A 322 5.12 35.25 -16.10
N ALA A 323 3.96 35.60 -15.57
CA ALA A 323 3.70 36.88 -14.92
C ALA A 323 4.55 37.04 -13.65
N LEU A 324 4.61 36.00 -12.80
CA LEU A 324 5.40 36.01 -11.55
C LEU A 324 6.91 36.18 -11.83
N VAL A 325 7.41 35.61 -12.93
CA VAL A 325 8.79 35.79 -13.37
C VAL A 325 9.02 37.23 -13.85
N LYS A 326 8.09 37.81 -14.64
CA LYS A 326 8.16 39.22 -15.08
C LYS A 326 8.11 40.20 -13.91
N GLU A 327 7.34 39.87 -12.88
CA GLU A 327 7.22 40.66 -11.64
C GLU A 327 8.44 40.50 -10.70
N GLY A 328 9.37 39.60 -11.02
CA GLY A 328 10.56 39.32 -10.20
C GLY A 328 10.26 38.52 -8.91
N LYS A 329 9.04 38.00 -8.74
CA LYS A 329 8.63 37.18 -7.58
C LYS A 329 9.18 35.75 -7.64
N ILE A 330 9.31 35.21 -8.86
CA ILE A 330 9.92 33.92 -9.16
C ILE A 330 11.12 34.15 -10.06
N SER A 331 12.27 33.50 -9.76
CA SER A 331 13.43 33.57 -10.62
C SER A 331 13.31 32.59 -11.81
N LYS A 332 13.84 32.97 -12.96
CA LYS A 332 13.96 32.05 -14.12
C LYS A 332 14.62 30.73 -13.74
N LYS A 333 15.64 30.80 -12.86
CA LYS A 333 16.38 29.63 -12.41
C LYS A 333 15.49 28.60 -11.72
N MET A 334 14.49 29.02 -10.94
CA MET A 334 13.54 28.08 -10.30
C MET A 334 12.73 27.32 -11.35
N VAL A 335 12.25 28.01 -12.39
CA VAL A 335 11.53 27.38 -13.50
C VAL A 335 12.47 26.47 -14.31
N ASP A 336 13.71 26.89 -14.53
CA ASP A 336 14.72 26.09 -15.23
C ASP A 336 15.06 24.81 -14.46
N ASP A 337 15.26 24.90 -13.15
CA ASP A 337 15.56 23.74 -12.29
C ASP A 337 14.39 22.73 -12.27
N ALA A 338 13.15 23.22 -12.16
CA ALA A 338 11.95 22.36 -12.20
C ALA A 338 11.80 21.67 -13.58
N CYS A 339 11.91 22.44 -14.68
CA CYS A 339 11.87 21.91 -16.04
C CYS A 339 12.96 20.86 -16.29
N ARG A 340 14.18 21.11 -15.82
CA ARG A 340 15.29 20.17 -15.93
C ARG A 340 14.93 18.81 -15.33
N ARG A 341 14.43 18.76 -14.10
CA ARG A 341 14.08 17.50 -13.43
C ARG A 341 13.00 16.71 -14.18
N VAL A 342 12.00 17.39 -14.72
CA VAL A 342 10.98 16.73 -15.55
C VAL A 342 11.57 16.17 -16.84
N LEU A 343 12.48 16.92 -17.50
CA LEU A 343 13.15 16.44 -18.72
C LEU A 343 14.12 15.29 -18.43
N GLU A 344 14.81 15.31 -17.30
CA GLU A 344 15.67 14.21 -16.84
C GLU A 344 14.85 12.94 -16.59
N ALA A 345 13.66 13.04 -15.98
CA ALA A 345 12.75 11.93 -15.82
C ALA A 345 12.33 11.31 -17.18
N LYS A 346 11.96 12.14 -18.16
CA LYS A 346 11.66 11.68 -19.52
C LYS A 346 12.85 11.00 -20.20
N TYR A 347 14.06 11.51 -19.95
CA TYR A 347 15.29 10.91 -20.45
C TYR A 347 15.54 9.53 -19.81
N MET A 348 15.41 9.42 -18.50
CA MET A 348 15.61 8.16 -17.77
C MET A 348 14.62 7.08 -18.23
N VAL A 349 13.37 7.43 -18.46
CA VAL A 349 12.35 6.51 -18.99
C VAL A 349 12.64 6.14 -20.46
N GLY A 350 13.55 6.87 -21.17
CA GLY A 350 13.95 6.58 -22.55
C GLY A 350 13.07 7.20 -23.63
N LEU A 351 12.17 8.14 -23.27
CA LEU A 351 11.25 8.79 -24.23
C LEU A 351 11.96 9.68 -25.27
N PHE A 352 13.18 10.14 -25.01
CA PHE A 352 13.98 10.88 -25.99
C PHE A 352 14.71 9.98 -26.99
N ASP A 353 14.92 8.70 -26.65
CA ASP A 353 15.47 7.70 -27.57
C ASP A 353 14.38 7.14 -28.49
N ASP A 354 13.21 6.83 -27.91
CA ASP A 354 12.00 6.42 -28.63
C ASP A 354 10.74 6.94 -27.93
N PRO A 355 10.09 8.00 -28.43
CA PRO A 355 8.89 8.57 -27.84
C PRO A 355 7.66 7.65 -27.90
N TYR A 356 7.71 6.60 -28.70
CA TYR A 356 6.63 5.63 -28.87
C TYR A 356 6.91 4.27 -28.21
N ARG A 357 7.98 4.15 -27.44
CA ARG A 357 8.50 2.88 -26.90
C ARG A 357 7.44 2.02 -26.18
N HIS A 358 6.50 2.65 -25.47
CA HIS A 358 5.45 1.96 -24.73
C HIS A 358 4.12 1.83 -25.51
N CYS A 359 3.97 2.49 -26.65
CA CYS A 359 2.75 2.48 -27.45
C CYS A 359 2.96 2.02 -28.90
N ASN A 360 4.03 1.30 -29.20
CA ASN A 360 4.39 0.85 -30.54
C ASN A 360 4.23 -0.67 -30.76
N MET A 361 3.84 -1.42 -29.74
CA MET A 361 3.61 -2.87 -29.86
C MET A 361 2.39 -3.16 -30.75
N SER A 362 2.41 -4.27 -31.48
CA SER A 362 1.23 -4.82 -32.13
C SER A 362 0.28 -5.47 -31.12
N ASP A 363 -0.98 -5.73 -31.50
CA ASP A 363 -1.93 -6.44 -30.62
C ASP A 363 -1.41 -7.81 -30.20
N ALA A 364 -0.73 -8.51 -31.12
CA ALA A 364 -0.17 -9.84 -30.85
C ALA A 364 1.00 -9.80 -29.86
N GLU A 365 1.83 -8.75 -29.89
CA GLU A 365 2.91 -8.54 -28.93
C GLU A 365 2.33 -8.15 -27.57
N GLN A 366 1.42 -7.18 -27.52
CA GLN A 366 0.77 -6.74 -26.28
C GLN A 366 0.07 -7.89 -25.55
N ALA A 367 -0.62 -8.78 -26.28
CA ALA A 367 -1.31 -9.94 -25.71
C ALA A 367 -0.34 -10.93 -25.00
N GLN A 368 0.97 -10.86 -25.27
CA GLN A 368 1.98 -11.67 -24.58
C GLN A 368 2.36 -11.12 -23.21
N HIS A 369 1.96 -9.88 -22.93
CA HIS A 369 2.28 -9.18 -21.68
C HIS A 369 1.06 -8.94 -20.79
N LEU A 370 -0.17 -8.89 -21.33
CA LEU A 370 -1.37 -8.58 -20.55
C LEU A 370 -2.08 -9.83 -20.05
N PHE A 371 -2.35 -9.88 -18.75
CA PHE A 371 -3.19 -10.90 -18.09
C PHE A 371 -2.84 -12.34 -18.48
N THR A 372 -1.55 -12.62 -18.62
CA THR A 372 -1.05 -13.94 -19.05
C THR A 372 -1.32 -15.01 -18.00
N ALA A 373 -1.34 -16.29 -18.41
CA ALA A 373 -1.47 -17.40 -17.48
C ALA A 373 -0.34 -17.43 -16.42
N ALA A 374 0.88 -17.00 -16.80
CA ALA A 374 2.00 -16.87 -15.88
C ALA A 374 1.78 -15.78 -14.84
N HIS A 375 1.31 -14.59 -15.25
CA HIS A 375 0.97 -13.48 -14.34
C HIS A 375 -0.14 -13.88 -13.36
N ARG A 376 -1.20 -14.52 -13.86
CA ARG A 376 -2.31 -15.03 -13.05
C ARG A 376 -1.84 -16.07 -12.02
N GLN A 377 -0.92 -16.96 -12.40
CA GLN A 377 -0.38 -17.94 -11.45
C GLN A 377 0.41 -17.27 -10.33
N VAL A 378 1.26 -16.28 -10.67
CA VAL A 378 1.98 -15.48 -9.66
C VAL A 378 0.98 -14.74 -8.74
N ALA A 379 -0.05 -14.13 -9.31
CA ALA A 379 -1.08 -13.44 -8.54
C ALA A 379 -1.83 -14.41 -7.60
N ARG A 380 -2.21 -15.60 -8.07
CA ARG A 380 -2.86 -16.64 -7.25
C ARG A 380 -1.97 -17.09 -6.10
N ASP A 381 -0.70 -17.38 -6.39
CA ASP A 381 0.24 -17.85 -5.37
C ASP A 381 0.49 -16.78 -4.31
N PHE A 382 0.69 -15.54 -4.72
CA PHE A 382 0.90 -14.41 -3.83
C PHE A 382 -0.36 -14.06 -3.01
N THR A 383 -1.54 -14.08 -3.63
CA THR A 383 -2.81 -13.80 -2.93
C THR A 383 -3.03 -14.78 -1.78
N ALA A 384 -2.72 -16.06 -1.98
CA ALA A 384 -2.86 -17.06 -0.92
C ALA A 384 -1.95 -16.80 0.30
N GLU A 385 -0.84 -16.09 0.13
CA GLU A 385 0.07 -15.69 1.23
C GLU A 385 -0.45 -14.49 2.04
N THR A 386 -1.47 -13.78 1.56
CA THR A 386 -1.98 -12.55 2.19
C THR A 386 -3.14 -12.78 3.16
N PHE A 387 -3.79 -13.94 3.08
CA PHE A 387 -4.92 -14.27 3.95
C PHE A 387 -4.45 -14.57 5.36
N VAL A 388 -5.08 -13.90 6.34
CA VAL A 388 -4.73 -14.04 7.75
C VAL A 388 -5.77 -14.88 8.47
N LEU A 389 -5.38 -16.07 8.89
CA LEU A 389 -6.23 -16.92 9.73
C LEU A 389 -6.23 -16.38 11.17
N LEU A 390 -7.36 -15.83 11.60
CA LEU A 390 -7.51 -15.20 12.92
C LEU A 390 -7.99 -16.16 14.00
N LYS A 391 -8.77 -17.18 13.62
CA LYS A 391 -9.34 -18.16 14.53
C LYS A 391 -9.63 -19.47 13.78
N ASN A 392 -9.38 -20.63 14.43
CA ASN A 392 -9.68 -21.97 13.88
C ASN A 392 -9.91 -22.98 15.00
N GLU A 393 -11.02 -22.85 15.73
CA GLU A 393 -11.41 -23.76 16.81
C GLU A 393 -11.77 -25.14 16.26
N GLY A 394 -11.35 -26.18 16.96
CA GLY A 394 -11.64 -27.55 16.59
C GLY A 394 -11.02 -27.99 15.25
N GLN A 395 -10.07 -27.22 14.71
CA GLN A 395 -9.48 -27.47 13.39
C GLN A 395 -10.53 -27.57 12.28
N LEU A 396 -11.54 -26.66 12.32
CA LEU A 396 -12.60 -26.61 11.32
C LEU A 396 -12.04 -26.42 9.89
N LEU A 397 -11.03 -25.59 9.75
CA LEU A 397 -10.23 -25.44 8.52
C LEU A 397 -8.99 -26.34 8.60
N PRO A 398 -8.57 -26.96 7.47
CA PRO A 398 -9.16 -26.86 6.13
C PRO A 398 -10.45 -27.66 5.98
N LEU A 399 -11.32 -27.19 5.08
CA LEU A 399 -12.58 -27.84 4.74
C LEU A 399 -12.37 -29.13 3.96
N ARG A 400 -13.33 -30.06 4.09
CA ARG A 400 -13.35 -31.27 3.27
C ARG A 400 -13.97 -30.97 1.90
N LYS A 401 -13.33 -31.44 0.84
CA LYS A 401 -13.82 -31.26 -0.54
C LYS A 401 -15.06 -32.10 -0.87
N ASP A 402 -15.44 -33.08 -0.02
CA ASP A 402 -16.65 -33.93 -0.15
C ASP A 402 -17.84 -33.42 0.65
N ALA A 403 -17.72 -32.27 1.34
CA ALA A 403 -18.78 -31.68 2.11
C ALA A 403 -19.83 -30.95 1.25
N THR A 404 -21.05 -30.82 1.78
CA THR A 404 -22.04 -29.85 1.31
C THR A 404 -21.78 -28.52 1.99
N ILE A 405 -21.40 -27.50 1.24
CA ILE A 405 -21.00 -26.18 1.75
C ILE A 405 -22.09 -25.17 1.39
N ALA A 406 -22.60 -24.44 2.37
CA ALA A 406 -23.42 -23.26 2.10
C ALA A 406 -22.50 -22.03 2.02
N LEU A 407 -22.32 -21.47 0.82
CA LEU A 407 -21.66 -20.18 0.61
C LEU A 407 -22.71 -19.07 0.75
N ILE A 408 -22.60 -18.26 1.78
CA ILE A 408 -23.58 -17.23 2.12
C ILE A 408 -22.91 -15.87 2.25
N GLY A 409 -23.53 -14.86 1.70
CA GLY A 409 -23.05 -13.48 1.84
C GLY A 409 -22.92 -12.75 0.50
N PRO A 410 -22.96 -11.40 0.55
CA PRO A 410 -22.99 -10.57 -0.65
C PRO A 410 -21.68 -10.64 -1.46
N ASN A 411 -20.55 -10.94 -0.83
CA ASN A 411 -19.24 -11.05 -1.51
C ASN A 411 -18.98 -12.45 -2.12
N GLY A 412 -19.96 -13.40 -2.01
CA GLY A 412 -19.76 -14.78 -2.46
C GLY A 412 -19.80 -14.97 -3.98
N ASP A 413 -20.55 -14.15 -4.72
CA ASP A 413 -20.76 -14.31 -6.17
C ASP A 413 -20.61 -12.96 -6.91
N THR A 414 -19.44 -12.38 -6.82
CA THR A 414 -19.05 -11.15 -7.52
C THR A 414 -17.61 -11.29 -8.01
N THR A 415 -17.28 -10.66 -9.14
CA THR A 415 -15.90 -10.54 -9.65
C THR A 415 -15.32 -9.19 -9.26
N ASP A 416 -15.94 -8.10 -9.64
CA ASP A 416 -15.47 -6.75 -9.36
C ASP A 416 -15.35 -6.46 -7.85
N GLY A 417 -16.20 -7.10 -7.03
CA GLY A 417 -16.14 -7.05 -5.58
C GLY A 417 -14.90 -7.69 -4.94
N LEU A 418 -14.13 -8.47 -5.68
CA LEU A 418 -12.90 -9.09 -5.20
C LEU A 418 -11.67 -8.20 -5.39
N LEU A 419 -11.78 -7.14 -6.21
CA LEU A 419 -10.62 -6.36 -6.66
C LEU A 419 -10.17 -5.31 -5.62
N GLY A 420 -11.09 -4.69 -4.91
CA GLY A 420 -10.78 -3.57 -4.02
C GLY A 420 -10.71 -2.22 -4.76
N THR A 421 -10.21 -1.19 -4.09
CA THR A 421 -10.06 0.17 -4.61
C THR A 421 -8.89 0.29 -5.60
N TRP A 422 -8.89 1.33 -6.44
CA TRP A 422 -7.81 1.68 -7.38
C TRP A 422 -7.52 0.64 -8.47
N CYS A 423 -8.54 -0.01 -8.98
CA CYS A 423 -8.44 -0.86 -10.17
C CYS A 423 -8.85 -0.07 -11.43
N VAL A 424 -8.03 0.91 -11.82
CA VAL A 424 -8.33 1.85 -12.92
C VAL A 424 -8.23 1.19 -14.31
N SER A 425 -7.40 0.16 -14.47
CA SER A 425 -7.38 -0.74 -15.61
C SER A 425 -7.57 -2.17 -15.09
N ARG A 426 -8.44 -2.95 -15.71
CA ARG A 426 -8.77 -4.30 -15.26
C ARG A 426 -9.30 -5.15 -16.41
N PRO A 427 -9.19 -6.48 -16.33
CA PRO A 427 -9.76 -7.36 -17.32
C PRO A 427 -11.29 -7.34 -17.25
N LYS A 428 -11.95 -7.88 -18.28
CA LYS A 428 -13.40 -8.06 -18.26
C LYS A 428 -13.80 -8.95 -17.09
N SER A 429 -14.97 -8.69 -16.50
CA SER A 429 -15.47 -9.42 -15.32
C SER A 429 -15.70 -10.91 -15.55
N ASP A 430 -15.82 -11.37 -16.81
CA ASP A 430 -15.92 -12.78 -17.17
C ASP A 430 -14.58 -13.48 -17.39
N ALA A 431 -13.46 -12.75 -17.28
CA ALA A 431 -12.12 -13.29 -17.51
C ALA A 431 -11.53 -14.03 -16.30
N TYR A 432 -12.16 -13.90 -15.12
CA TYR A 432 -11.73 -14.55 -13.87
C TYR A 432 -12.96 -14.96 -13.03
N PRO A 433 -12.85 -16.02 -12.19
CA PRO A 433 -14.00 -16.57 -11.51
C PRO A 433 -14.40 -15.78 -10.26
N THR A 434 -15.70 -15.82 -9.91
CA THR A 434 -16.18 -15.45 -8.59
C THR A 434 -15.72 -16.49 -7.54
N LEU A 435 -15.82 -16.17 -6.24
CA LEU A 435 -15.55 -17.14 -5.19
C LEU A 435 -16.47 -18.37 -5.31
N ARG A 436 -17.76 -18.17 -5.62
CA ARG A 436 -18.72 -19.25 -5.86
C ARG A 436 -18.23 -20.19 -6.96
N GLN A 437 -17.90 -19.67 -8.13
CA GLN A 437 -17.42 -20.46 -9.27
C GLN A 437 -16.13 -21.22 -8.94
N ALA A 438 -15.18 -20.58 -8.24
CA ALA A 438 -13.96 -21.22 -7.81
C ALA A 438 -14.22 -22.37 -6.80
N MET A 439 -15.15 -22.18 -5.85
CA MET A 439 -15.51 -23.23 -4.90
C MET A 439 -16.26 -24.38 -5.58
N GLU A 440 -17.20 -24.11 -6.48
CA GLU A 440 -17.90 -25.13 -7.26
C GLU A 440 -16.88 -26.00 -8.04
N GLN A 441 -15.89 -25.37 -8.67
CA GLN A 441 -14.81 -26.07 -9.36
C GLN A 441 -13.94 -26.89 -8.41
N ALA A 442 -13.57 -26.35 -7.24
CA ALA A 442 -12.71 -27.04 -6.28
C ALA A 442 -13.33 -28.30 -5.68
N VAL A 443 -14.66 -28.38 -5.59
CA VAL A 443 -15.41 -29.53 -5.05
C VAL A 443 -16.05 -30.42 -6.13
N GLU A 444 -15.84 -30.11 -7.41
CA GLU A 444 -16.46 -30.81 -8.53
C GLU A 444 -16.27 -32.33 -8.46
N GLY A 445 -17.37 -33.08 -8.66
CA GLY A 445 -17.40 -34.53 -8.59
C GLY A 445 -17.25 -35.14 -7.20
N ARG A 446 -17.15 -34.32 -6.13
CA ARG A 446 -16.94 -34.78 -4.73
C ARG A 446 -17.96 -34.20 -3.76
N GLY A 447 -18.14 -32.89 -3.75
CA GLY A 447 -19.01 -32.16 -2.84
C GLY A 447 -20.02 -31.29 -3.56
N LYS A 448 -20.64 -30.36 -2.83
CA LYS A 448 -21.64 -29.46 -3.37
C LYS A 448 -21.55 -28.07 -2.71
N VAL A 449 -21.70 -27.02 -3.51
CA VAL A 449 -21.87 -25.64 -3.03
C VAL A 449 -23.33 -25.22 -3.19
N LEU A 450 -23.91 -24.69 -2.13
CA LEU A 450 -25.23 -24.07 -2.10
C LEU A 450 -25.02 -22.58 -1.87
N PHE A 451 -25.33 -21.75 -2.87
CA PHE A 451 -25.12 -20.30 -2.75
C PHE A 451 -26.42 -19.58 -2.41
N ALA A 452 -26.32 -18.58 -1.52
CA ALA A 452 -27.33 -17.57 -1.28
C ALA A 452 -26.68 -16.24 -0.88
N GLN A 453 -27.09 -15.14 -1.50
CA GLN A 453 -26.57 -13.80 -1.14
C GLN A 453 -26.96 -13.41 0.30
N GLY A 454 -28.17 -13.77 0.74
CA GLY A 454 -28.64 -13.66 2.10
C GLY A 454 -29.04 -12.26 2.58
N CYS A 455 -28.32 -11.23 2.16
CA CYS A 455 -28.60 -9.84 2.51
C CYS A 455 -27.98 -8.87 1.50
N ASN A 456 -28.34 -7.60 1.60
CA ASN A 456 -27.69 -6.51 0.87
C ASN A 456 -26.38 -6.10 1.54
N ILE A 457 -25.42 -5.60 0.77
CA ILE A 457 -24.12 -5.18 1.29
C ILE A 457 -24.18 -3.84 2.00
N ALA A 458 -24.95 -2.89 1.48
CA ALA A 458 -25.10 -1.56 2.03
C ALA A 458 -26.46 -1.39 2.73
N PRO A 459 -26.49 -1.29 4.06
CA PRO A 459 -27.75 -1.21 4.77
C PRO A 459 -28.38 0.18 4.83
N TYR A 460 -27.58 1.27 4.81
CA TYR A 460 -28.09 2.59 5.20
C TYR A 460 -27.22 3.78 4.81
N GLY A 461 -27.81 4.96 4.90
CA GLY A 461 -27.15 6.26 4.95
C GLY A 461 -26.52 6.68 3.63
N ARG A 462 -25.46 7.50 3.74
CA ARG A 462 -24.76 8.08 2.57
C ARG A 462 -24.10 7.02 1.68
N MET A 463 -23.75 5.88 2.21
CA MET A 463 -23.17 4.76 1.44
C MET A 463 -24.15 4.31 0.34
N ARG A 464 -25.43 4.16 0.65
CA ARG A 464 -26.47 3.84 -0.35
C ARG A 464 -26.62 4.95 -1.39
N GLN A 465 -26.55 6.23 -0.97
CA GLN A 465 -26.64 7.37 -1.87
C GLN A 465 -25.40 7.51 -2.78
N ALA A 466 -24.23 7.09 -2.31
CA ALA A 466 -23.01 7.06 -3.09
C ALA A 466 -22.97 5.93 -4.13
N GLY A 467 -24.00 5.07 -4.19
CA GLY A 467 -24.03 3.93 -5.11
C GLY A 467 -23.05 2.83 -4.72
N ALA A 468 -22.74 2.74 -3.41
CA ALA A 468 -21.79 1.76 -2.90
C ALA A 468 -22.14 0.35 -3.35
N SER A 469 -21.14 -0.39 -3.87
CA SER A 469 -21.25 -1.77 -4.32
C SER A 469 -22.27 -2.00 -5.44
N TRP A 470 -22.28 -1.11 -6.42
CA TRP A 470 -23.13 -1.18 -7.62
C TRP A 470 -23.00 -2.52 -8.38
N TYR A 471 -21.90 -3.22 -8.21
CA TYR A 471 -21.59 -4.52 -8.81
C TYR A 471 -22.22 -5.71 -8.05
N ILE A 472 -22.78 -5.49 -6.86
CA ILE A 472 -23.53 -6.50 -6.10
C ILE A 472 -25.02 -6.18 -6.24
N PRO A 473 -25.82 -7.06 -6.88
CA PRO A 473 -27.23 -6.81 -7.10
C PRO A 473 -28.00 -6.61 -5.78
N GLU A 474 -28.88 -5.63 -5.72
CA GLU A 474 -29.84 -5.52 -4.62
C GLU A 474 -30.85 -6.68 -4.66
N VAL A 475 -31.12 -7.25 -3.50
CA VAL A 475 -32.07 -8.36 -3.32
C VAL A 475 -33.19 -7.96 -2.36
N ASP A 476 -34.35 -8.62 -2.51
CA ASP A 476 -35.39 -8.58 -1.48
C ASP A 476 -34.83 -9.22 -0.20
N SER A 477 -34.67 -8.40 0.85
CA SER A 477 -33.95 -8.80 2.06
C SER A 477 -34.60 -9.97 2.79
N GLU A 478 -35.97 -10.03 2.86
CA GLU A 478 -36.66 -11.12 3.55
C GLU A 478 -36.56 -12.43 2.76
N LYS A 479 -36.71 -12.37 1.44
CA LYS A 479 -36.55 -13.52 0.56
C LYS A 479 -35.14 -14.07 0.59
N ALA A 480 -34.15 -13.19 0.42
CA ALA A 480 -32.73 -13.56 0.44
C ALA A 480 -32.33 -14.20 1.79
N HIS A 481 -32.79 -13.62 2.89
CA HIS A 481 -32.56 -14.19 4.23
C HIS A 481 -33.14 -15.60 4.37
N ARG A 482 -34.42 -15.84 3.94
CA ARG A 482 -35.01 -17.18 3.97
C ARG A 482 -34.22 -18.19 3.11
N GLU A 483 -33.84 -17.81 1.90
CA GLU A 483 -32.99 -18.62 1.01
C GLU A 483 -31.66 -18.99 1.64
N ALA A 484 -31.02 -18.06 2.34
CA ALA A 484 -29.77 -18.30 3.05
C ALA A 484 -29.94 -19.29 4.21
N MET A 485 -31.00 -19.12 5.02
CA MET A 485 -31.32 -20.05 6.13
C MET A 485 -31.64 -21.46 5.61
N GLU A 486 -32.37 -21.58 4.48
CA GLU A 486 -32.65 -22.87 3.85
C GLU A 486 -31.40 -23.54 3.29
N ALA A 487 -30.49 -22.80 2.67
CA ALA A 487 -29.22 -23.31 2.16
C ALA A 487 -28.35 -23.81 3.33
N ALA A 488 -28.20 -22.98 4.37
CA ALA A 488 -27.43 -23.29 5.57
C ALA A 488 -27.95 -24.55 6.29
N ALA A 489 -29.28 -24.70 6.44
CA ALA A 489 -29.85 -25.87 7.08
C ALA A 489 -29.51 -27.19 6.39
N LYS A 490 -29.31 -27.16 5.06
CA LYS A 490 -28.99 -28.35 4.22
C LYS A 490 -27.48 -28.63 4.15
N ALA A 491 -26.62 -27.74 4.66
CA ALA A 491 -25.19 -27.86 4.54
C ALA A 491 -24.53 -28.57 5.73
N ASP A 492 -23.35 -29.10 5.53
CA ASP A 492 -22.47 -29.64 6.58
C ASP A 492 -21.70 -28.50 7.27
N VAL A 493 -21.36 -27.47 6.51
CA VAL A 493 -20.61 -26.29 6.95
C VAL A 493 -21.08 -25.02 6.21
N ILE A 494 -21.08 -23.90 6.89
CA ILE A 494 -21.45 -22.60 6.35
C ILE A 494 -20.17 -21.78 6.15
N VAL A 495 -19.97 -21.23 4.96
CA VAL A 495 -18.91 -20.25 4.64
C VAL A 495 -19.58 -18.91 4.40
N CYS A 496 -19.34 -17.96 5.27
CA CYS A 496 -19.91 -16.62 5.21
C CYS A 496 -18.92 -15.65 4.51
N ALA A 497 -19.23 -15.24 3.28
CA ALA A 497 -18.47 -14.24 2.53
C ALA A 497 -19.05 -12.85 2.82
N MET A 498 -18.59 -12.24 3.92
CA MET A 498 -19.17 -11.01 4.50
C MET A 498 -18.09 -9.95 4.74
N GLY A 499 -18.52 -8.73 5.02
CA GLY A 499 -17.64 -7.61 5.30
C GLY A 499 -17.96 -6.36 4.52
N GLU A 500 -16.94 -5.61 4.15
CA GLU A 500 -17.07 -4.41 3.33
C GLU A 500 -17.30 -4.74 1.85
N GLY A 501 -17.88 -3.79 1.11
CA GLY A 501 -17.77 -3.75 -0.35
C GLY A 501 -16.41 -3.20 -0.76
N ALA A 502 -15.95 -3.54 -1.95
CA ALA A 502 -14.65 -3.08 -2.46
C ALA A 502 -14.55 -1.54 -2.55
N ASP A 503 -15.68 -0.87 -2.67
CA ASP A 503 -15.83 0.59 -2.71
C ASP A 503 -16.10 1.25 -1.33
N TYR A 504 -15.95 0.52 -0.21
CA TYR A 504 -16.10 1.07 1.14
C TYR A 504 -14.80 1.61 1.71
N SER A 505 -13.70 1.38 1.06
CA SER A 505 -12.37 1.89 1.38
C SER A 505 -11.75 2.61 0.18
N GLY A 506 -10.64 3.28 0.40
CA GLY A 506 -10.00 4.16 -0.57
C GLY A 506 -10.29 5.63 -0.29
N GLU A 507 -10.02 6.47 -1.28
CA GLU A 507 -10.15 7.92 -1.19
C GLU A 507 -11.59 8.35 -0.94
N SER A 508 -11.80 9.35 -0.07
CA SER A 508 -13.10 9.90 0.36
C SER A 508 -13.99 8.92 1.15
N HIS A 509 -13.49 7.75 1.56
CA HIS A 509 -14.27 6.72 2.23
C HIS A 509 -13.92 6.56 3.72
N SER A 510 -13.94 7.65 4.47
CA SER A 510 -13.79 7.64 5.94
C SER A 510 -15.04 7.08 6.62
N ARG A 511 -14.85 6.23 7.64
CA ARG A 511 -15.94 5.61 8.41
C ARG A 511 -15.89 6.01 9.88
N VAL A 512 -17.04 6.09 10.51
CA VAL A 512 -17.17 6.34 11.96
C VAL A 512 -17.38 5.06 12.77
N THR A 513 -17.76 3.96 12.12
CA THR A 513 -17.89 2.62 12.70
C THR A 513 -17.03 1.66 11.91
N LEU A 514 -16.46 0.67 12.57
CA LEU A 514 -15.60 -0.35 11.96
C LEU A 514 -16.23 -1.76 12.02
N ASP A 515 -17.46 -1.86 12.52
CA ASP A 515 -18.21 -3.11 12.59
C ASP A 515 -18.68 -3.57 11.20
N LEU A 516 -18.95 -4.87 11.06
CA LEU A 516 -19.66 -5.38 9.90
C LEU A 516 -21.04 -4.70 9.79
N PRO A 517 -21.55 -4.48 8.56
CA PRO A 517 -22.88 -3.90 8.37
C PRO A 517 -23.98 -4.68 9.12
N GLU A 518 -24.91 -3.97 9.76
CA GLU A 518 -25.92 -4.59 10.63
C GLU A 518 -26.80 -5.62 9.91
N THR A 519 -27.07 -5.45 8.61
CA THR A 519 -27.79 -6.44 7.81
C THR A 519 -27.05 -7.77 7.73
N GLN A 520 -25.73 -7.73 7.62
CA GLN A 520 -24.88 -8.90 7.61
C GLN A 520 -24.75 -9.51 9.01
N MET A 521 -24.64 -8.66 10.05
CA MET A 521 -24.58 -9.12 11.44
C MET A 521 -25.88 -9.82 11.87
N THR A 522 -27.04 -9.31 11.46
CA THR A 522 -28.33 -9.96 11.71
C THR A 522 -28.36 -11.37 11.10
N LEU A 523 -27.99 -11.46 9.81
CA LEU A 523 -27.92 -12.75 9.12
C LEU A 523 -26.92 -13.72 9.79
N LEU A 524 -25.74 -13.24 10.16
CA LEU A 524 -24.70 -14.07 10.78
C LEU A 524 -25.13 -14.61 12.16
N ARG A 525 -25.82 -13.78 12.97
CA ARG A 525 -26.38 -14.20 14.26
C ARG A 525 -27.45 -15.27 14.06
N ASP A 526 -28.34 -15.11 13.08
CA ASP A 526 -29.40 -16.09 12.79
C ASP A 526 -28.80 -17.42 12.28
N LEU A 527 -27.78 -17.36 11.39
CA LEU A 527 -27.07 -18.56 10.94
C LEU A 527 -26.40 -19.30 12.11
N ALA A 528 -25.88 -18.59 13.11
CA ALA A 528 -25.26 -19.19 14.29
C ALA A 528 -26.30 -20.00 15.13
N THR A 529 -27.59 -19.65 15.09
CA THR A 529 -28.63 -20.39 15.79
C THR A 529 -28.85 -21.78 15.24
N LEU A 530 -28.43 -22.07 14.01
CA LEU A 530 -28.57 -23.40 13.39
C LEU A 530 -27.62 -24.46 14.00
N GLY A 531 -26.64 -24.05 14.81
CA GLY A 531 -25.68 -24.96 15.42
C GLY A 531 -24.76 -25.66 14.42
N LYS A 532 -24.66 -25.16 13.19
CA LYS A 532 -23.72 -25.63 12.15
C LYS A 532 -22.37 -24.94 12.30
N PRO A 533 -21.25 -25.61 11.94
CA PRO A 533 -19.95 -24.93 11.90
C PRO A 533 -19.95 -23.78 10.88
N ILE A 534 -19.41 -22.62 11.30
CA ILE A 534 -19.34 -21.42 10.45
C ILE A 534 -17.87 -21.02 10.25
N VAL A 535 -17.51 -20.75 9.01
CA VAL A 535 -16.28 -20.06 8.62
C VAL A 535 -16.65 -18.66 8.16
N LEU A 536 -16.15 -17.63 8.82
CA LEU A 536 -16.30 -16.24 8.40
C LEU A 536 -15.08 -15.81 7.56
N LEU A 537 -15.33 -15.44 6.32
CA LEU A 537 -14.39 -14.77 5.44
C LEU A 537 -14.69 -13.27 5.54
N ASN A 538 -13.82 -12.53 6.24
CA ASN A 538 -13.97 -11.08 6.42
C ASN A 538 -13.34 -10.34 5.25
N PHE A 539 -14.15 -9.79 4.36
CA PHE A 539 -13.74 -8.90 3.28
C PHE A 539 -13.63 -7.48 3.83
N ALA A 540 -12.46 -6.88 3.73
CA ALA A 540 -12.24 -5.53 4.26
C ALA A 540 -11.08 -4.81 3.56
N GLY A 541 -11.19 -3.49 3.43
CA GLY A 541 -10.08 -2.63 3.02
C GLY A 541 -9.43 -1.91 4.22
N ARG A 542 -9.78 -2.29 5.45
CA ARG A 542 -9.31 -1.69 6.70
C ARG A 542 -9.40 -2.65 7.87
N PRO A 543 -8.76 -2.40 9.02
CA PRO A 543 -9.07 -3.07 10.26
C PRO A 543 -10.54 -2.94 10.63
N THR A 544 -11.19 -4.06 10.97
CA THR A 544 -12.59 -4.12 11.37
C THR A 544 -12.73 -4.57 12.81
N VAL A 545 -13.80 -4.12 13.48
CA VAL A 545 -14.20 -4.60 14.81
C VAL A 545 -14.98 -5.90 14.64
N MET A 546 -14.47 -6.98 15.23
CA MET A 546 -15.09 -8.32 15.16
C MET A 546 -15.18 -8.97 16.54
N THR A 547 -15.59 -8.21 17.55
CA THR A 547 -15.61 -8.68 18.96
C THR A 547 -16.66 -9.76 19.18
N TRP A 548 -17.85 -9.62 18.59
CA TRP A 548 -18.91 -10.64 18.68
C TRP A 548 -18.52 -11.90 17.89
N GLU A 549 -17.98 -11.73 16.69
CA GLU A 549 -17.56 -12.81 15.80
C GLU A 549 -16.42 -13.62 16.46
N LYS A 550 -15.45 -12.95 17.08
CA LYS A 550 -14.37 -13.59 17.84
C LYS A 550 -14.90 -14.50 18.95
N ALA A 551 -15.98 -14.09 19.63
CA ALA A 551 -16.58 -14.86 20.71
C ALA A 551 -17.43 -16.05 20.21
N HIS A 552 -18.11 -15.93 19.05
CA HIS A 552 -19.17 -16.85 18.64
C HIS A 552 -18.86 -17.68 17.39
N ILE A 553 -17.95 -17.23 16.52
CA ILE A 553 -17.65 -17.92 15.26
C ILE A 553 -16.38 -18.77 15.43
N PRO A 554 -16.44 -20.08 15.12
CA PRO A 554 -15.33 -21.00 15.37
C PRO A 554 -14.14 -20.81 14.41
N ALA A 555 -14.35 -20.34 13.19
CA ALA A 555 -13.25 -20.06 12.26
C ALA A 555 -13.44 -18.69 11.59
N ILE A 556 -12.39 -17.86 11.62
CA ILE A 556 -12.38 -16.49 11.06
C ILE A 556 -11.10 -16.31 10.25
N MET A 557 -11.25 -15.91 9.02
CA MET A 557 -10.13 -15.54 8.14
C MET A 557 -10.35 -14.12 7.61
N ASN A 558 -9.36 -13.25 7.81
CA ASN A 558 -9.36 -11.92 7.21
C ASN A 558 -8.78 -12.05 5.81
N VAL A 559 -9.63 -11.82 4.80
CA VAL A 559 -9.30 -12.13 3.41
C VAL A 559 -9.05 -10.89 2.56
N TRP A 560 -9.32 -9.71 3.11
CA TRP A 560 -9.12 -8.41 2.44
C TRP A 560 -9.85 -8.33 1.09
N PHE A 561 -9.22 -7.70 0.09
CA PHE A 561 -9.57 -7.76 -1.33
C PHE A 561 -8.34 -8.29 -2.09
N GLY A 562 -8.49 -9.45 -2.68
CA GLY A 562 -7.38 -10.28 -3.18
C GLY A 562 -7.09 -10.16 -4.68
N GLY A 563 -7.84 -9.32 -5.41
CA GLY A 563 -7.62 -9.14 -6.85
C GLY A 563 -8.25 -10.24 -7.71
N THR A 564 -7.78 -10.34 -8.97
CA THR A 564 -8.36 -11.22 -10.00
C THR A 564 -8.30 -12.71 -9.69
N GLU A 565 -7.31 -13.14 -8.90
CA GLU A 565 -7.13 -14.55 -8.56
C GLU A 565 -7.58 -14.90 -7.14
N MET A 566 -8.35 -14.01 -6.49
CA MET A 566 -8.81 -14.19 -5.11
C MET A 566 -9.64 -15.47 -4.92
N GLY A 567 -10.59 -15.76 -5.81
CA GLY A 567 -11.45 -16.94 -5.69
C GLY A 567 -10.64 -18.25 -5.69
N PRO A 568 -9.81 -18.53 -6.69
CA PRO A 568 -8.92 -19.69 -6.71
C PRO A 568 -7.94 -19.74 -5.53
N ALA A 569 -7.33 -18.62 -5.14
CA ALA A 569 -6.40 -18.55 -4.01
C ALA A 569 -7.07 -18.87 -2.67
N LEU A 570 -8.30 -18.37 -2.45
CA LEU A 570 -9.11 -18.74 -1.29
C LEU A 570 -9.41 -20.24 -1.26
N CYS A 571 -9.73 -20.84 -2.39
CA CYS A 571 -9.97 -22.28 -2.47
C CYS A 571 -8.71 -23.07 -2.10
N ASP A 572 -7.52 -22.67 -2.56
CA ASP A 572 -6.26 -23.33 -2.19
C ASP A 572 -6.05 -23.35 -0.68
N VAL A 573 -6.42 -22.26 0.00
CA VAL A 573 -6.29 -22.17 1.46
C VAL A 573 -7.46 -22.88 2.15
N LEU A 574 -8.70 -22.62 1.78
CA LEU A 574 -9.88 -23.19 2.44
C LEU A 574 -9.89 -24.72 2.41
N PHE A 575 -9.41 -25.34 1.33
CA PHE A 575 -9.35 -26.81 1.19
C PHE A 575 -7.99 -27.39 1.56
N GLY A 576 -7.02 -26.60 2.00
CA GLY A 576 -5.76 -27.04 2.54
C GLY A 576 -4.74 -27.49 1.51
N ASP A 577 -4.88 -27.08 0.25
CA ASP A 577 -3.85 -27.24 -0.78
C ASP A 577 -2.65 -26.32 -0.45
N LYS A 578 -2.89 -25.18 0.24
CA LYS A 578 -1.91 -24.31 0.89
C LYS A 578 -2.27 -24.07 2.35
N SER A 579 -1.26 -23.97 3.23
CA SER A 579 -1.47 -23.48 4.60
C SER A 579 -1.51 -21.96 4.63
N PRO A 580 -2.41 -21.32 5.42
CA PRO A 580 -2.36 -19.88 5.60
C PRO A 580 -1.03 -19.46 6.23
N SER A 581 -0.47 -18.35 5.76
CA SER A 581 0.83 -17.84 6.19
C SER A 581 0.85 -16.32 6.37
N GLY A 582 -0.27 -15.66 6.12
CA GLY A 582 -0.41 -14.22 6.31
C GLY A 582 -0.40 -13.82 7.80
N HIS A 583 0.22 -12.69 8.11
CA HIS A 583 0.25 -12.10 9.43
C HIS A 583 -0.18 -10.64 9.37
N LEU A 584 -0.94 -10.17 10.35
CA LEU A 584 -1.44 -8.79 10.39
C LEU A 584 -0.31 -7.78 10.39
N THR A 585 -0.46 -6.74 9.60
CA THR A 585 0.41 -5.56 9.59
C THR A 585 -0.27 -4.33 10.17
N VAL A 586 -1.45 -4.54 10.73
CA VAL A 586 -2.27 -3.58 11.48
C VAL A 586 -2.89 -4.27 12.68
N SER A 587 -3.03 -3.55 13.78
CA SER A 587 -3.76 -4.02 14.97
C SER A 587 -5.27 -3.99 14.70
N LEU A 588 -6.01 -5.07 14.98
CA LEU A 588 -7.46 -5.10 14.85
C LEU A 588 -8.11 -4.67 16.17
N PRO A 589 -8.94 -3.59 16.21
CA PRO A 589 -9.48 -3.05 17.44
C PRO A 589 -10.60 -3.93 18.04
N GLN A 590 -10.81 -3.83 19.35
CA GLN A 590 -11.99 -4.38 20.04
C GLN A 590 -13.19 -3.45 19.88
N HIS A 591 -12.96 -2.16 19.75
CA HIS A 591 -13.98 -1.12 19.63
C HIS A 591 -13.42 0.09 18.87
N VAL A 592 -14.20 0.74 18.02
CA VAL A 592 -13.77 1.92 17.26
C VAL A 592 -13.26 3.06 18.15
N GLY A 593 -13.69 3.15 19.41
CA GLY A 593 -13.21 4.14 20.38
C GLY A 593 -11.74 3.97 20.78
N GLN A 594 -11.07 2.87 20.41
CA GLN A 594 -9.64 2.69 20.64
C GLN A 594 -8.77 3.38 19.57
N GLU A 595 -9.37 3.75 18.42
CA GLU A 595 -8.62 4.38 17.32
C GLU A 595 -8.16 5.82 17.68
N PRO A 596 -6.90 6.17 17.38
CA PRO A 596 -5.87 5.38 16.69
C PRO A 596 -5.25 4.28 17.57
N LEU A 597 -5.17 3.06 17.04
CA LEU A 597 -4.64 1.88 17.74
C LEU A 597 -3.46 1.27 16.98
N TYR A 598 -2.31 1.10 17.66
CA TYR A 598 -1.09 0.56 17.08
C TYR A 598 -0.16 -0.03 18.14
N TYR A 599 0.66 -1.01 17.76
CA TYR A 599 1.48 -1.79 18.70
C TYR A 599 2.69 -1.02 19.27
N ASN A 600 3.26 -0.06 18.50
CA ASN A 600 4.47 0.69 18.83
C ASN A 600 4.16 2.03 19.51
N HIS A 601 3.16 2.06 20.37
CA HIS A 601 2.80 3.26 21.12
C HIS A 601 3.85 3.63 22.17
N LEU A 602 3.86 4.89 22.56
CA LEU A 602 4.71 5.36 23.66
C LEU A 602 4.15 4.89 25.01
N ASN A 603 5.05 4.68 25.97
CA ASN A 603 4.64 4.41 27.34
C ASN A 603 4.11 5.69 28.02
N THR A 604 3.24 5.53 29.01
CA THR A 604 2.73 6.63 29.81
C THR A 604 3.39 6.66 31.20
N GLY A 605 3.20 7.74 31.95
CA GLY A 605 3.67 7.81 33.34
C GLY A 605 2.88 6.91 34.29
N ARG A 606 1.73 6.39 33.86
CA ARG A 606 0.83 5.50 34.63
C ARG A 606 0.34 4.35 33.74
N PRO A 607 1.24 3.46 33.30
CA PRO A 607 0.91 2.43 32.34
C PRO A 607 -0.01 1.36 32.93
N THR A 608 -0.86 0.80 32.09
CA THR A 608 -1.61 -0.44 32.33
C THR A 608 -1.23 -1.41 31.23
N ALA A 609 -1.02 -2.69 31.57
CA ALA A 609 -0.76 -3.70 30.55
C ALA A 609 -1.92 -3.80 29.55
N ASP A 610 -1.62 -3.97 28.28
CA ASP A 610 -2.58 -3.92 27.17
C ASP A 610 -3.80 -4.84 27.39
N TYR A 611 -3.59 -6.00 27.98
CA TYR A 611 -4.64 -6.99 28.23
C TYR A 611 -5.02 -7.17 29.71
N ASP A 612 -4.64 -6.19 30.58
CA ASP A 612 -5.08 -6.25 31.99
C ASP A 612 -6.61 -6.01 32.05
N PRO A 613 -7.41 -7.01 32.45
CA PRO A 613 -8.86 -6.87 32.51
C PRO A 613 -9.33 -6.03 33.70
N LYS A 614 -8.42 -5.62 34.58
CA LYS A 614 -8.75 -4.87 35.80
C LYS A 614 -8.69 -3.37 35.52
N PHE A 615 -9.83 -2.70 35.65
CA PHE A 615 -9.83 -1.25 35.72
C PHE A 615 -9.07 -0.79 36.96
N ARG A 616 -8.17 0.16 36.79
CA ARG A 616 -7.38 0.77 37.88
C ARG A 616 -7.55 2.26 37.85
N ASN A 617 -7.96 2.83 38.98
CA ASN A 617 -7.98 4.28 39.15
C ASN A 617 -6.60 4.89 38.93
N TYR A 618 -6.56 6.07 38.32
CA TYR A 618 -5.33 6.84 38.09
C TYR A 618 -4.30 6.16 37.17
N SER A 619 -4.73 5.20 36.36
CA SER A 619 -3.92 4.55 35.32
C SER A 619 -4.46 4.87 33.93
N SER A 620 -3.62 4.73 32.90
CA SER A 620 -4.01 4.94 31.50
C SER A 620 -4.74 3.69 31.00
N ASN A 621 -6.06 3.66 31.12
CA ASN A 621 -6.89 2.55 30.66
C ASN A 621 -8.32 3.00 30.30
N TYR A 622 -9.00 2.19 29.48
CA TYR A 622 -10.43 2.34 29.18
C TYR A 622 -11.29 1.70 30.26
N PHE A 623 -12.55 2.12 30.34
CA PHE A 623 -13.55 1.55 31.25
C PHE A 623 -14.15 0.25 30.74
N GLU A 624 -14.45 0.20 29.43
CA GLU A 624 -15.27 -0.83 28.82
C GLU A 624 -14.45 -1.96 28.21
N VAL A 625 -13.23 -1.66 27.78
CA VAL A 625 -12.34 -2.60 27.09
C VAL A 625 -10.91 -2.53 27.65
N THR A 626 -10.11 -3.54 27.39
CA THR A 626 -8.67 -3.47 27.64
C THR A 626 -7.99 -2.53 26.65
N ASN A 627 -6.77 -2.10 26.95
CA ASN A 627 -6.01 -1.21 26.04
C ASN A 627 -5.59 -1.89 24.75
N GLY A 628 -5.36 -3.21 24.78
CA GLY A 628 -4.86 -3.96 23.64
C GLY A 628 -5.90 -4.23 22.55
N PRO A 629 -5.46 -4.61 21.36
CA PRO A 629 -6.33 -4.96 20.24
C PRO A 629 -7.07 -6.30 20.43
N ALA A 630 -8.07 -6.56 19.60
CA ALA A 630 -8.67 -7.88 19.49
C ALA A 630 -7.66 -8.91 18.93
N TRP A 631 -6.89 -8.52 17.91
CA TRP A 631 -5.74 -9.27 17.39
C TRP A 631 -4.57 -8.30 17.18
N PRO A 632 -3.38 -8.63 17.72
CA PRO A 632 -2.24 -7.71 17.68
C PRO A 632 -1.55 -7.69 16.30
N PHE A 633 -0.75 -6.64 16.08
CA PHE A 633 0.22 -6.59 14.98
C PHE A 633 1.10 -7.85 14.95
N GLY A 634 1.33 -8.37 13.77
CA GLY A 634 2.11 -9.59 13.55
C GLY A 634 1.35 -10.90 13.74
N PHE A 635 0.09 -10.87 14.19
CA PHE A 635 -0.69 -12.07 14.45
C PHE A 635 -1.15 -12.77 13.16
N GLY A 636 -1.00 -14.08 13.13
CA GLY A 636 -1.52 -14.97 12.10
C GLY A 636 -1.42 -16.42 12.54
N LEU A 637 -2.40 -17.25 12.20
CA LEU A 637 -2.39 -18.68 12.45
C LEU A 637 -2.10 -19.46 11.17
N SER A 638 -1.55 -20.66 11.34
CA SER A 638 -1.37 -21.64 10.27
C SER A 638 -2.16 -22.91 10.56
N TYR A 639 -2.29 -23.81 9.57
CA TYR A 639 -2.86 -25.15 9.80
C TYR A 639 -1.91 -26.08 10.55
N THR A 640 -0.69 -25.63 10.80
CA THR A 640 0.31 -26.37 11.57
C THR A 640 0.80 -25.48 12.73
N PRO A 641 0.92 -25.98 13.95
CA PRO A 641 1.47 -25.23 15.07
C PRO A 641 3.00 -25.19 15.01
N PHE A 642 3.56 -24.04 15.41
CA PHE A 642 4.99 -23.83 15.56
C PHE A 642 5.37 -23.72 17.04
N ARG A 643 6.55 -24.21 17.38
CA ARG A 643 7.12 -24.06 18.72
C ARG A 643 8.46 -23.34 18.63
N TYR A 644 8.58 -22.27 19.39
CA TYR A 644 9.80 -21.53 19.60
C TYR A 644 10.62 -22.16 20.74
N GLY A 645 11.92 -22.40 20.51
CA GLY A 645 12.87 -22.70 21.57
C GLY A 645 13.36 -21.42 22.25
N ASP A 646 14.22 -21.59 23.27
CA ASP A 646 14.68 -20.47 24.10
C ASP A 646 15.46 -19.43 23.28
N LEU A 647 15.14 -18.16 23.46
CA LEU A 647 15.84 -17.03 22.87
C LEU A 647 17.29 -16.95 23.35
N GLN A 648 18.23 -16.99 22.43
CA GLN A 648 19.64 -16.70 22.66
C GLN A 648 19.98 -15.33 22.08
N VAL A 649 20.70 -14.51 22.87
CA VAL A 649 21.14 -13.19 22.39
C VAL A 649 22.65 -13.10 22.58
N GLU A 650 23.36 -12.84 21.50
CA GLU A 650 24.80 -12.61 21.45
C GLU A 650 25.06 -11.17 21.03
N GLN A 651 26.01 -10.52 21.70
CA GLN A 651 26.38 -9.14 21.42
C GLN A 651 27.87 -9.05 21.05
N GLN A 652 28.15 -8.30 19.98
CA GLN A 652 29.50 -7.95 19.57
C GLN A 652 29.59 -6.45 19.25
N GLY A 653 30.08 -5.65 20.16
CA GLY A 653 29.99 -4.20 20.07
C GLY A 653 28.53 -3.75 20.01
N ARG A 654 28.18 -3.00 18.99
CA ARG A 654 26.79 -2.53 18.72
C ARG A 654 26.00 -3.41 17.74
N THR A 655 26.50 -4.62 17.50
CA THR A 655 25.77 -5.63 16.72
C THR A 655 25.21 -6.68 17.66
N VAL A 656 23.92 -6.97 17.56
CA VAL A 656 23.19 -7.95 18.36
C VAL A 656 22.63 -9.04 17.46
N LYS A 657 22.83 -10.29 17.83
CA LYS A 657 22.23 -11.46 17.16
C LYS A 657 21.22 -12.10 18.09
N ALA A 658 19.97 -12.15 17.66
CA ALA A 658 18.88 -12.81 18.34
C ALA A 658 18.59 -14.14 17.63
N THR A 659 18.73 -15.27 18.30
CA THR A 659 18.57 -16.61 17.73
C THR A 659 17.54 -17.41 18.50
N VAL A 660 16.60 -18.03 17.78
CA VAL A 660 15.64 -19.01 18.31
C VAL A 660 15.64 -20.26 17.44
N SER A 661 15.35 -21.41 18.02
CA SER A 661 14.96 -22.58 17.23
C SER A 661 13.46 -22.53 16.94
N LEU A 662 13.06 -22.76 15.70
CA LEU A 662 11.66 -22.88 15.29
C LEU A 662 11.38 -24.30 14.84
N THR A 663 10.37 -24.96 15.41
CA THR A 663 9.98 -26.34 15.10
C THR A 663 8.52 -26.39 14.64
N ASN A 664 8.27 -27.00 13.49
CA ASN A 664 6.91 -27.35 13.08
C ASN A 664 6.49 -28.61 13.84
N THR A 665 5.53 -28.48 14.77
CA THR A 665 5.05 -29.59 15.61
C THR A 665 3.77 -30.24 15.08
N GLY A 666 3.25 -29.79 13.95
CA GLY A 666 2.03 -30.32 13.35
C GLY A 666 2.28 -31.32 12.22
N GLU A 667 1.22 -31.59 11.46
CA GLU A 667 1.18 -32.66 10.47
C GLU A 667 1.39 -32.19 9.01
N ARG A 668 1.46 -30.87 8.79
CA ARG A 668 1.54 -30.24 7.47
C ARG A 668 2.76 -29.33 7.37
N GLU A 669 3.23 -29.09 6.15
CA GLU A 669 4.15 -27.99 5.88
C GLU A 669 3.45 -26.65 6.17
N GLY A 670 4.17 -25.71 6.73
CA GLY A 670 3.66 -24.35 6.99
C GLY A 670 4.78 -23.33 7.05
N THR A 671 4.40 -22.08 6.90
CA THR A 671 5.30 -20.92 6.98
C THR A 671 4.96 -20.09 8.22
N GLU A 672 5.97 -19.73 8.97
CA GLU A 672 5.91 -18.84 10.13
C GLU A 672 6.71 -17.57 9.86
N VAL A 673 6.30 -16.44 10.45
CA VAL A 673 7.04 -15.18 10.42
C VAL A 673 7.62 -14.95 11.81
N VAL A 674 8.91 -15.24 11.95
CA VAL A 674 9.66 -14.98 13.20
C VAL A 674 9.99 -13.49 13.24
N GLN A 675 9.46 -12.77 14.24
CA GLN A 675 9.53 -11.32 14.38
C GLN A 675 10.47 -10.94 15.51
N CYS A 676 11.34 -9.94 15.28
CA CYS A 676 12.25 -9.42 16.28
C CYS A 676 11.98 -7.95 16.57
N TYR A 677 11.68 -7.66 17.83
CA TYR A 677 11.40 -6.32 18.32
C TYR A 677 12.48 -5.88 19.31
N ILE A 678 12.64 -4.57 19.45
CA ILE A 678 13.46 -3.98 20.51
C ILE A 678 12.62 -3.02 21.36
N ARG A 679 13.09 -2.82 22.60
CA ARG A 679 12.68 -1.70 23.44
C ARG A 679 13.93 -1.08 24.05
N ASP A 680 14.13 0.19 23.82
CA ASP A 680 15.10 1.01 24.53
C ASP A 680 14.52 1.38 25.90
N ILE A 681 15.23 1.07 26.98
CA ILE A 681 14.69 1.16 28.33
C ILE A 681 14.73 2.58 28.88
N ALA A 682 15.82 3.29 28.59
CA ALA A 682 16.05 4.64 29.11
C ALA A 682 16.85 5.46 28.09
N CYS A 683 16.24 6.48 27.55
CA CYS A 683 16.79 7.30 26.49
C CYS A 683 16.37 8.78 26.66
N ARG A 684 17.02 9.66 25.94
CA ARG A 684 16.79 11.13 25.98
C ARG A 684 15.35 11.51 25.61
N TYR A 685 14.77 10.81 24.64
CA TYR A 685 13.38 10.99 24.20
C TYR A 685 12.59 9.72 24.47
N SER A 686 11.31 9.85 24.84
CA SER A 686 10.45 8.67 25.04
C SER A 686 10.38 7.82 23.78
N ARG A 687 10.63 6.52 23.92
CA ARG A 687 10.62 5.54 22.84
C ARG A 687 9.40 4.63 22.94
N PRO A 688 8.98 4.01 21.83
CA PRO A 688 7.91 3.03 21.81
C PRO A 688 8.15 1.86 22.78
N VAL A 689 7.04 1.29 23.28
CA VAL A 689 7.10 0.09 24.14
C VAL A 689 7.71 -1.11 23.43
N LYS A 690 7.68 -1.13 22.10
CA LYS A 690 8.41 -2.05 21.21
C LYS A 690 8.44 -1.51 19.78
N GLU A 691 9.46 -1.89 19.04
CA GLU A 691 9.68 -1.51 17.65
C GLU A 691 10.18 -2.73 16.87
N LEU A 692 9.52 -3.07 15.78
CA LEU A 692 10.01 -4.11 14.86
C LEU A 692 11.33 -3.66 14.22
N LYS A 693 12.35 -4.51 14.25
CA LYS A 693 13.67 -4.24 13.66
C LYS A 693 14.20 -5.39 12.80
N GLY A 694 13.45 -6.49 12.71
CA GLY A 694 13.81 -7.60 11.85
C GLY A 694 12.75 -8.69 11.86
N PHE A 695 12.73 -9.47 10.80
CA PHE A 695 11.89 -10.67 10.69
C PHE A 695 12.46 -11.66 9.69
N GLU A 696 12.04 -12.93 9.81
CA GLU A 696 12.36 -13.99 8.86
C GLU A 696 11.12 -14.83 8.57
N ARG A 697 10.79 -15.03 7.29
CA ARG A 697 9.79 -16.01 6.84
C ARG A 697 10.42 -17.39 6.73
N VAL A 698 9.90 -18.35 7.47
CA VAL A 698 10.49 -19.70 7.59
C VAL A 698 9.46 -20.76 7.25
N THR A 699 9.65 -21.45 6.14
CA THR A 699 8.85 -22.63 5.77
C THR A 699 9.49 -23.88 6.33
N LEU A 700 8.71 -24.69 7.06
CA LEU A 700 9.13 -25.92 7.69
C LEU A 700 8.18 -27.08 7.33
N ARG A 701 8.76 -28.23 6.99
CA ARG A 701 8.02 -29.48 6.85
C ARG A 701 7.61 -30.03 8.21
N LYS A 702 6.69 -30.98 8.24
CA LYS A 702 6.32 -31.71 9.45
C LYS A 702 7.55 -32.19 10.24
N GLY A 703 7.62 -31.81 11.52
CA GLY A 703 8.70 -32.19 12.44
C GLY A 703 10.05 -31.51 12.20
N GLU A 704 10.16 -30.65 11.20
CA GLU A 704 11.40 -29.92 10.90
C GLU A 704 11.68 -28.85 11.94
N THR A 705 12.95 -28.71 12.30
CA THR A 705 13.47 -27.65 13.18
C THR A 705 14.56 -26.87 12.46
N LYS A 706 14.52 -25.54 12.56
CA LYS A 706 15.52 -24.62 12.01
C LYS A 706 15.95 -23.60 13.04
N GLN A 707 17.24 -23.25 13.05
CA GLN A 707 17.72 -22.09 13.80
C GLN A 707 17.47 -20.83 12.95
N VAL A 708 16.82 -19.85 13.56
CA VAL A 708 16.52 -18.55 12.96
C VAL A 708 17.31 -17.49 13.72
N THR A 709 18.17 -16.75 13.02
CA THR A 709 19.00 -15.68 13.59
C THR A 709 18.68 -14.36 12.91
N ILE A 710 18.24 -13.39 13.67
CA ILE A 710 18.03 -12.01 13.23
C ILE A 710 19.18 -11.16 13.77
N THR A 711 19.82 -10.41 12.88
CA THR A 711 20.95 -9.54 13.22
C THR A 711 20.49 -8.09 13.25
N LEU A 712 20.69 -7.43 14.37
CA LEU A 712 20.43 -6.02 14.59
C LEU A 712 21.78 -5.29 14.60
N ASP A 713 21.94 -4.31 13.74
CA ASP A 713 23.11 -3.43 13.68
C ASP A 713 22.89 -2.17 14.54
N GLU A 714 23.89 -1.27 14.58
CA GLU A 714 23.79 0.01 15.28
C GLU A 714 22.59 0.85 14.81
N ALA A 715 22.30 0.86 13.51
CA ALA A 715 21.16 1.60 12.97
C ALA A 715 19.81 1.06 13.48
N SER A 716 19.70 -0.25 13.68
CA SER A 716 18.52 -0.90 14.26
C SER A 716 18.25 -0.48 15.70
N LEU A 717 19.31 -0.16 16.47
CA LEU A 717 19.27 0.30 17.87
C LEU A 717 19.15 1.83 17.99
N SER A 718 19.33 2.56 16.90
CA SER A 718 19.31 4.02 16.82
C SER A 718 17.92 4.59 16.63
N TYR A 719 17.80 5.89 16.86
CA TYR A 719 16.59 6.66 16.61
C TYR A 719 16.90 8.10 16.16
N TYR A 720 15.93 8.81 15.63
CA TYR A 720 16.12 10.19 15.17
C TYR A 720 15.78 11.20 16.25
N ASP A 721 16.56 12.30 16.31
CA ASP A 721 16.23 13.50 17.07
C ASP A 721 15.18 14.39 16.35
N MET A 722 14.83 15.52 16.96
CA MET A 722 13.88 16.49 16.38
C MET A 722 14.40 17.19 15.12
N GLN A 723 15.70 17.11 14.84
CA GLN A 723 16.36 17.64 13.65
C GLN A 723 16.51 16.60 12.53
N GLY A 724 16.16 15.36 12.80
CA GLY A 724 16.29 14.25 11.84
C GLY A 724 17.69 13.64 11.78
N HIS A 725 18.53 13.83 12.80
CA HIS A 725 19.80 13.13 12.90
C HIS A 725 19.58 11.78 13.59
N LEU A 726 20.03 10.72 12.93
CA LEU A 726 20.04 9.37 13.50
C LEU A 726 21.21 9.25 14.47
N PHE A 727 20.96 8.79 15.69
CA PHE A 727 21.99 8.56 16.69
C PHE A 727 21.71 7.34 17.56
N PHE A 728 22.78 6.70 18.00
CA PHE A 728 22.78 5.63 18.96
C PHE A 728 22.98 6.20 20.38
N GLU A 729 22.23 5.71 21.34
CA GLU A 729 22.39 6.05 22.77
C GLU A 729 22.72 4.77 23.53
N PRO A 730 23.88 4.70 24.22
CA PRO A 730 24.23 3.53 25.02
C PRO A 730 23.24 3.30 26.14
N GLY A 731 22.87 2.05 26.41
CA GLY A 731 21.89 1.74 27.45
C GLY A 731 21.46 0.29 27.47
N GLU A 732 20.40 0.04 28.22
CA GLU A 732 19.75 -1.28 28.27
C GLU A 732 18.68 -1.40 27.19
N PHE A 733 18.64 -2.55 26.52
CA PHE A 733 17.67 -2.90 25.51
C PHE A 733 17.00 -4.22 25.85
N ASP A 734 15.69 -4.29 25.75
CA ASP A 734 14.98 -5.56 25.68
C ASP A 734 14.95 -6.01 24.22
N ILE A 735 15.50 -7.20 23.94
CA ILE A 735 15.43 -7.88 22.65
C ILE A 735 14.31 -8.90 22.76
N MET A 736 13.32 -8.82 21.85
CA MET A 736 12.12 -9.61 21.92
C MET A 736 11.93 -10.39 20.61
N VAL A 737 11.68 -11.71 20.68
CA VAL A 737 11.45 -12.56 19.49
C VAL A 737 10.22 -13.43 19.70
N GLY A 738 9.36 -13.48 18.70
CA GLY A 738 8.15 -14.31 18.72
C GLY A 738 7.35 -14.26 17.41
N GLY A 739 6.13 -14.77 17.44
CA GLY A 739 5.22 -14.85 16.28
C GLY A 739 4.33 -13.61 16.07
N ASN A 740 4.27 -12.71 17.05
CA ASN A 740 3.53 -11.45 16.94
C ASN A 740 3.99 -10.47 18.03
N SER A 741 3.47 -9.24 18.01
CA SER A 741 3.91 -8.19 18.95
C SER A 741 3.55 -8.46 20.42
N GLN A 742 2.72 -9.43 20.76
CA GLN A 742 2.32 -9.77 22.12
C GLN A 742 2.97 -11.07 22.61
N ASP A 743 3.04 -12.09 21.76
CA ASP A 743 3.63 -13.39 22.10
C ASP A 743 5.12 -13.38 21.73
N VAL A 744 5.95 -12.89 22.64
CA VAL A 744 7.40 -12.75 22.49
C VAL A 744 8.16 -13.25 23.71
N GLN A 745 9.30 -13.88 23.47
CA GLN A 745 10.33 -14.09 24.50
C GLN A 745 11.21 -12.83 24.57
N THR A 746 11.59 -12.43 25.78
CA THR A 746 12.36 -11.20 26.02
C THR A 746 13.67 -11.49 26.70
N LYS A 747 14.75 -10.86 26.23
CA LYS A 747 16.07 -10.91 26.89
C LYS A 747 16.68 -9.52 26.95
N ARG A 748 17.04 -9.08 28.15
CA ARG A 748 17.67 -7.77 28.36
C ARG A 748 19.18 -7.85 28.16
N ILE A 749 19.75 -6.85 27.51
CA ILE A 749 21.18 -6.67 27.29
C ILE A 749 21.56 -5.21 27.54
N SER A 750 22.85 -4.96 27.77
CA SER A 750 23.41 -3.60 27.81
C SER A 750 24.34 -3.41 26.61
N VAL A 751 24.14 -2.34 25.85
CA VAL A 751 24.94 -2.02 24.66
C VAL A 751 25.66 -0.69 24.90
N GLU A 752 27.00 -0.69 24.73
CA GLU A 752 27.86 0.48 24.95
C GLU A 752 28.20 1.22 23.64
#